data_dc43c7246a02d697781e8db059578f1b
#
_entry.id   dc43c7246a02d697781e8db059578f1b
#
_cell.length_a   1.000
_cell.length_b   1.000
_cell.length_c   1.000
_cell.angle_alpha   90.00
_cell.angle_beta   90.00
_cell.angle_gamma   90.00
#
_symmetry.space_group_name_H-M   'P 1'
#
loop_
_entity.id
_entity.type
_entity.pdbx_description
1 polymer ?
#
loop_
_entity_poly.entity_id
_entity_poly.type
_entity_poly.pdbx_seq_one_letter_code
_entity_poly.pdbx_strand_id
1 'polypeptide(L)'
;MTSTDMVTLGKRSNTHEVSASAVAMLDERGTVVAWTQAAEHLLGYSAGDVVGRSGALVLPSSEETPTISAFIEQCRAHSDWSGTITVRHRDGRMLDINHRISMLWGQDGTFRWLVSVTDIGTLSREARNGSVRESLLTHAPIGIVVRDQQLRCVWVNDTMERHDAISRDRRFGRRLVSSMPGSEAEALEAVMRRALRNGTTAVHEYRAWPTKDPRQEHAFSASYFCLKDADGKTLGVCGMSVDITGSQRARERLAILSQAGTRIGSTLDVMQTGQELADLAVPLLADYAYVDLGESIPFGEEPSPRIDTMSDRPTVFLRAGQASIHPGTPESTFARGETVFVPPISPLADVLRTGRSHLEPVLDASPGTWVDQDPARAQKIREYGIHSLMIVPIIARRAVLGIALFLRTEDPVPFHEDDLLLAEELVTRAALSLDNARQYTREHTTALALQRNLLPHRLTGGAAVEVAWRYLPADTEAGVGGDWFDVIPLSGARVGLVVGDVVGHGINAAATMGTLRTAVRTLADLEMPPDELLAHLDDTFQRLAEQDADALDQTPAVVGATCLYAVYDPITRRCTMALAGHPPPAIIGPQGQVTFPDLPTGSPLGIGLGIPFEAVELELPEGSLLALYTDGLIETRDHDIEEGMRRLGTALAQPSRSLEDLCTRATQTSPGQAPSDDITLLLARTRSLSPTQVASWTLPNDRTAVPNARHMAARRLTEWGLEGLQDSTQLIVSELVTNAVRHSTGPIGLRLIRHRVLTCEVFDTDAHSPRLRHARAIDENGRGLFLVTQLSRRWGARSESGGKVVWAEQDLESLTASIGHAPLRGTPRPPQRGRLWAVLGRPRTAIDDRGSPRHLNWSEPWACSASLERMVEWFIRRPKIAPSTRAASGSPVRPAGRRRGRRCSGSPWPRRSACWVMGRHWTR
;
A
#
# COMPACT_ATOMS: atom_id res chain seq x y z
N MET A 1 14.16 -22.76 -11.04
CA MET A 1 15.46 -23.03 -11.70
C MET A 1 15.22 -23.98 -12.85
N THR A 2 15.42 -23.53 -14.04
CA THR A 2 15.19 -24.30 -15.26
C THR A 2 16.35 -25.24 -15.50
N SER A 3 16.09 -26.32 -16.20
CA SER A 3 17.02 -27.42 -16.57
C SER A 3 18.38 -26.99 -17.18
N THR A 4 18.57 -25.70 -17.43
CA THR A 4 19.78 -25.16 -18.09
C THR A 4 20.90 -24.82 -17.09
N ASP A 5 20.59 -24.60 -15.80
CA ASP A 5 21.62 -24.19 -14.83
C ASP A 5 22.48 -25.35 -14.27
N MET A 6 22.01 -26.59 -14.38
CA MET A 6 22.78 -27.75 -13.92
C MET A 6 23.88 -28.21 -14.91
N VAL A 7 23.87 -27.71 -16.13
CA VAL A 7 24.89 -28.09 -17.17
C VAL A 7 26.19 -27.28 -17.04
N THR A 8 26.14 -26.13 -16.34
CA THR A 8 27.29 -25.20 -16.28
C THR A 8 28.24 -25.44 -15.11
N LEU A 9 27.83 -26.20 -14.09
CA LEU A 9 28.67 -26.53 -12.93
C LEU A 9 29.73 -27.62 -13.14
N GLY A 10 29.78 -28.26 -14.35
CA GLY A 10 30.68 -29.32 -14.67
C GLY A 10 32.02 -28.91 -15.33
N LYS A 11 32.30 -27.62 -15.51
CA LYS A 11 33.49 -27.19 -16.29
C LYS A 11 34.52 -26.37 -15.53
N ARG A 12 34.89 -26.73 -14.32
CA ARG A 12 36.17 -26.27 -13.71
C ARG A 12 36.61 -27.23 -12.60
N SER A 13 37.39 -28.23 -12.94
CA SER A 13 38.61 -28.55 -12.23
C SER A 13 39.29 -29.73 -12.89
N ASN A 14 40.59 -29.60 -13.07
CA ASN A 14 41.54 -30.50 -13.73
C ASN A 14 41.74 -31.81 -12.97
N THR A 15 41.86 -32.86 -13.79
CA THR A 15 42.75 -34.00 -13.60
C THR A 15 42.70 -34.77 -12.28
N HIS A 16 41.87 -35.83 -12.30
CA HIS A 16 42.24 -37.18 -11.93
C HIS A 16 41.14 -38.11 -12.47
N GLU A 17 41.57 -39.10 -13.32
CA GLU A 17 40.69 -40.17 -13.84
C GLU A 17 40.09 -40.94 -12.64
N VAL A 18 38.87 -40.58 -12.28
CA VAL A 18 38.02 -41.40 -11.42
C VAL A 18 37.19 -42.27 -12.38
N SER A 19 37.42 -43.57 -12.32
CA SER A 19 36.56 -44.57 -12.97
C SER A 19 35.16 -44.50 -12.35
N ALA A 20 34.35 -43.61 -12.88
CA ALA A 20 32.99 -43.40 -12.41
C ALA A 20 32.09 -44.51 -12.94
N SER A 21 31.39 -45.22 -12.08
CA SER A 21 30.36 -46.18 -12.49
C SER A 21 29.33 -45.47 -13.39
N ALA A 22 28.93 -46.15 -14.49
CA ALA A 22 27.88 -45.64 -15.35
C ALA A 22 26.54 -45.67 -14.59
N VAL A 23 25.99 -44.50 -14.32
CA VAL A 23 24.75 -44.35 -13.55
C VAL A 23 23.75 -43.46 -14.30
N ALA A 24 22.48 -43.89 -14.32
CA ALA A 24 21.36 -43.13 -14.80
C ALA A 24 20.31 -43.00 -13.70
N MET A 25 19.55 -41.90 -13.70
CA MET A 25 18.38 -41.72 -12.84
C MET A 25 17.15 -41.53 -13.72
N LEU A 26 16.08 -42.22 -13.39
CA LEU A 26 14.80 -42.16 -14.10
C LEU A 26 13.69 -41.66 -13.13
N ASP A 27 12.72 -40.93 -13.66
CA ASP A 27 11.51 -40.59 -12.93
C ASP A 27 10.49 -41.73 -12.90
N GLU A 28 9.36 -41.53 -12.25
CA GLU A 28 8.26 -42.53 -12.13
C GLU A 28 7.69 -42.98 -13.46
N ARG A 29 7.90 -42.23 -14.53
CA ARG A 29 7.42 -42.50 -15.88
C ARG A 29 8.51 -43.13 -16.77
N GLY A 30 9.71 -43.35 -16.22
CA GLY A 30 10.85 -43.89 -16.94
C GLY A 30 11.55 -42.85 -17.82
N THR A 31 11.37 -41.56 -17.54
CA THR A 31 12.12 -40.48 -18.19
C THR A 31 13.47 -40.33 -17.52
N VAL A 32 14.52 -40.18 -18.28
CA VAL A 32 15.88 -39.98 -17.78
C VAL A 32 15.98 -38.57 -17.18
N VAL A 33 16.25 -38.44 -15.87
CA VAL A 33 16.45 -37.17 -15.18
C VAL A 33 17.89 -36.85 -14.87
N ALA A 34 18.77 -37.84 -14.83
CA ALA A 34 20.22 -37.64 -14.71
C ALA A 34 20.98 -38.73 -15.47
N TRP A 35 22.16 -38.36 -16.00
CA TRP A 35 23.00 -39.21 -16.83
C TRP A 35 24.46 -38.90 -16.55
N THR A 36 25.23 -39.89 -16.09
CA THR A 36 26.64 -39.67 -15.75
C THR A 36 27.53 -39.73 -17.01
N GLN A 37 28.68 -39.07 -16.93
CA GLN A 37 29.69 -39.13 -17.99
C GLN A 37 30.15 -40.57 -18.27
N ALA A 38 30.20 -41.42 -17.25
CA ALA A 38 30.50 -42.84 -17.44
C ALA A 38 29.41 -43.58 -18.22
N ALA A 39 28.14 -43.25 -18.05
CA ALA A 39 27.04 -43.76 -18.84
C ALA A 39 27.11 -43.26 -20.30
N GLU A 40 27.54 -42.03 -20.51
CA GLU A 40 27.83 -41.47 -21.83
C GLU A 40 28.93 -42.22 -22.55
N HIS A 41 30.03 -42.49 -21.85
CA HIS A 41 31.14 -43.27 -22.40
C HIS A 41 30.74 -44.71 -22.71
N LEU A 42 29.94 -45.36 -21.86
CA LEU A 42 29.51 -46.75 -22.03
C LEU A 42 28.51 -46.95 -23.18
N LEU A 43 27.55 -46.04 -23.30
CA LEU A 43 26.39 -46.17 -24.19
C LEU A 43 26.45 -45.22 -25.40
N GLY A 44 27.40 -44.27 -25.40
CA GLY A 44 27.64 -43.34 -26.51
C GLY A 44 26.63 -42.22 -26.65
N TYR A 45 25.64 -42.12 -25.80
CA TYR A 45 24.67 -41.05 -25.79
C TYR A 45 25.08 -39.94 -24.81
N SER A 46 25.13 -38.69 -25.24
CA SER A 46 25.40 -37.57 -24.36
C SER A 46 24.22 -37.28 -23.41
N ALA A 47 24.49 -36.65 -22.29
CA ALA A 47 23.42 -36.22 -21.37
C ALA A 47 22.35 -35.37 -22.08
N GLY A 48 22.76 -34.55 -23.06
CA GLY A 48 21.84 -33.74 -23.87
C GLY A 48 20.94 -34.55 -24.81
N ASP A 49 21.38 -35.77 -25.18
CA ASP A 49 20.61 -36.67 -26.06
C ASP A 49 19.52 -37.44 -25.28
N VAL A 50 19.71 -37.69 -23.97
CA VAL A 50 18.88 -38.63 -23.19
C VAL A 50 18.11 -37.98 -22.05
N VAL A 51 18.60 -36.94 -21.42
CA VAL A 51 17.90 -36.26 -20.31
C VAL A 51 16.62 -35.63 -20.82
N GLY A 52 15.50 -35.87 -20.12
CA GLY A 52 14.17 -35.44 -20.53
C GLY A 52 13.49 -36.35 -21.54
N ARG A 53 14.14 -37.43 -21.94
CA ARG A 53 13.57 -38.44 -22.86
C ARG A 53 13.35 -39.79 -22.15
N SER A 54 12.49 -40.61 -22.74
CA SER A 54 12.24 -41.95 -22.24
C SER A 54 13.49 -42.82 -22.26
N GLY A 55 13.76 -43.56 -21.19
CA GLY A 55 14.83 -44.57 -21.08
C GLY A 55 14.71 -45.71 -22.11
N ALA A 56 13.58 -45.85 -22.77
CA ALA A 56 13.41 -46.77 -23.90
C ALA A 56 14.37 -46.50 -25.06
N LEU A 57 14.95 -45.30 -25.15
CA LEU A 57 15.90 -44.94 -26.20
C LEU A 57 17.10 -45.89 -26.28
N VAL A 58 17.54 -46.42 -25.16
CA VAL A 58 18.70 -47.34 -25.07
C VAL A 58 18.32 -48.82 -25.14
N LEU A 59 17.03 -49.16 -25.25
CA LEU A 59 16.56 -50.52 -25.38
C LEU A 59 16.50 -50.95 -26.85
N PRO A 60 16.68 -52.25 -27.17
CA PRO A 60 16.53 -52.75 -28.52
C PRO A 60 15.08 -52.66 -29.01
N SER A 61 14.88 -52.32 -30.27
CA SER A 61 13.56 -52.25 -30.90
C SER A 61 13.15 -53.62 -31.50
N SER A 62 12.88 -54.62 -30.68
CA SER A 62 12.38 -55.94 -31.13
C SER A 62 11.06 -56.28 -30.43
N GLU A 63 10.19 -57.05 -31.10
CA GLU A 63 8.89 -57.47 -30.57
C GLU A 63 8.97 -58.36 -29.30
N GLU A 64 10.14 -58.91 -28.98
CA GLU A 64 10.40 -59.79 -27.82
C GLU A 64 10.94 -59.04 -26.60
N THR A 65 11.20 -57.71 -26.72
CA THR A 65 11.75 -56.94 -25.61
C THR A 65 10.59 -56.40 -24.77
N PRO A 66 10.62 -56.57 -23.44
CA PRO A 66 9.57 -56.03 -22.58
C PRO A 66 9.44 -54.52 -22.82
N THR A 67 8.20 -54.06 -23.02
CA THR A 67 7.92 -52.64 -23.17
C THR A 67 8.38 -51.90 -21.91
N ILE A 68 8.75 -50.64 -22.03
CA ILE A 68 9.21 -49.86 -20.88
C ILE A 68 8.17 -49.88 -19.74
N SER A 69 6.89 -50.04 -20.06
CA SER A 69 5.80 -50.20 -19.09
C SER A 69 5.93 -51.50 -18.31
N ALA A 70 6.23 -52.63 -18.96
CA ALA A 70 6.48 -53.92 -18.31
C ALA A 70 7.75 -53.89 -17.44
N PHE A 71 8.77 -53.17 -17.90
CA PHE A 71 10.01 -52.93 -17.16
C PHE A 71 9.75 -52.09 -15.90
N ILE A 72 8.97 -51.02 -16.00
CA ILE A 72 8.57 -50.17 -14.86
C ILE A 72 7.70 -50.95 -13.88
N GLU A 73 6.77 -51.78 -14.34
CA GLU A 73 5.97 -52.66 -13.46
C GLU A 73 6.83 -53.68 -12.72
N GLN A 74 7.81 -54.25 -13.38
CA GLN A 74 8.76 -55.19 -12.77
C GLN A 74 9.64 -54.49 -11.73
N CYS A 75 10.06 -53.25 -12.01
CA CYS A 75 10.80 -52.42 -11.07
C CYS A 75 9.91 -51.98 -9.86
N ARG A 76 8.63 -51.76 -10.04
CA ARG A 76 7.68 -51.46 -8.96
C ARG A 76 7.42 -52.67 -8.05
N ALA A 77 7.41 -53.85 -8.58
CA ALA A 77 7.27 -55.07 -7.83
C ALA A 77 8.46 -55.41 -6.91
N HIS A 78 9.65 -54.89 -7.20
CA HIS A 78 10.87 -55.16 -6.46
C HIS A 78 11.59 -53.84 -6.16
N SER A 79 11.74 -53.44 -4.90
CA SER A 79 12.43 -52.20 -4.49
C SER A 79 13.93 -52.17 -4.81
N ASP A 80 14.54 -53.27 -5.11
CA ASP A 80 15.94 -53.41 -5.53
C ASP A 80 16.01 -54.63 -6.45
N TRP A 81 16.45 -54.44 -7.69
CA TRP A 81 16.49 -55.48 -8.70
C TRP A 81 17.80 -55.41 -9.47
N SER A 82 18.43 -56.55 -9.76
CA SER A 82 19.63 -56.66 -10.58
C SER A 82 19.47 -57.78 -11.61
N GLY A 83 20.03 -57.57 -12.77
CA GLY A 83 19.96 -58.52 -13.86
C GLY A 83 20.82 -58.14 -15.04
N THR A 84 20.81 -58.98 -16.05
CA THR A 84 21.48 -58.70 -17.32
C THR A 84 20.45 -58.26 -18.35
N ILE A 85 20.73 -57.16 -19.03
CA ILE A 85 19.89 -56.67 -20.14
C ILE A 85 20.77 -56.30 -21.33
N THR A 86 20.25 -56.55 -22.51
CA THR A 86 20.88 -56.09 -23.75
C THR A 86 20.42 -54.68 -24.07
N VAL A 87 21.32 -53.73 -24.23
CA VAL A 87 21.05 -52.34 -24.59
C VAL A 87 21.72 -51.97 -25.90
N ARG A 88 21.16 -50.95 -26.54
CA ARG A 88 21.67 -50.46 -27.82
C ARG A 88 22.59 -49.26 -27.60
N HIS A 89 23.84 -49.38 -27.99
CA HIS A 89 24.77 -48.26 -28.07
C HIS A 89 24.37 -47.29 -29.21
N ARG A 90 24.75 -46.02 -29.10
CA ARG A 90 24.41 -44.99 -30.09
C ARG A 90 24.83 -45.30 -31.52
N ASP A 91 25.95 -46.05 -31.70
CA ASP A 91 26.43 -46.50 -33.01
C ASP A 91 25.68 -47.71 -33.58
N GLY A 92 24.66 -48.20 -32.88
CA GLY A 92 23.78 -49.28 -33.28
C GLY A 92 24.23 -50.69 -32.82
N ARG A 93 25.40 -50.85 -32.19
CA ARG A 93 25.82 -52.12 -31.63
C ARG A 93 25.02 -52.46 -30.36
N MET A 94 24.83 -53.74 -30.11
CA MET A 94 24.18 -54.30 -28.94
C MET A 94 25.22 -54.60 -27.86
N LEU A 95 24.94 -54.18 -26.62
CA LEU A 95 25.79 -54.39 -25.45
C LEU A 95 24.99 -55.16 -24.39
N ASP A 96 25.57 -56.24 -23.88
CA ASP A 96 25.01 -56.91 -22.70
C ASP A 96 25.60 -56.26 -21.45
N ILE A 97 24.72 -55.66 -20.66
CA ILE A 97 25.11 -54.96 -19.44
C ILE A 97 24.48 -55.62 -18.23
N ASN A 98 25.24 -55.64 -17.16
CA ASN A 98 24.68 -55.97 -15.85
C ASN A 98 24.19 -54.66 -15.19
N HIS A 99 22.95 -54.63 -14.84
CA HIS A 99 22.34 -53.46 -14.21
C HIS A 99 21.83 -53.79 -12.80
N ARG A 100 21.85 -52.76 -11.95
CA ARG A 100 21.18 -52.74 -10.66
C ARG A 100 20.31 -51.52 -10.58
N ILE A 101 19.04 -51.71 -10.24
CA ILE A 101 18.07 -50.67 -10.13
C ILE A 101 17.63 -50.58 -8.67
N SER A 102 17.75 -49.41 -8.09
CA SER A 102 17.33 -49.14 -6.72
C SER A 102 16.32 -47.97 -6.69
N MET A 103 15.29 -48.10 -5.90
CA MET A 103 14.27 -47.07 -5.74
C MET A 103 14.71 -46.05 -4.68
N LEU A 104 14.70 -44.78 -5.03
CA LEU A 104 14.97 -43.65 -4.15
C LEU A 104 13.70 -42.87 -3.91
N TRP A 105 13.24 -42.77 -2.66
CA TRP A 105 12.08 -41.99 -2.27
C TRP A 105 12.42 -40.53 -1.97
N GLY A 106 11.68 -39.60 -2.60
CA GLY A 106 11.73 -38.19 -2.28
C GLY A 106 10.81 -37.84 -1.11
N GLN A 107 11.07 -36.75 -0.42
CA GLN A 107 10.22 -36.27 0.70
C GLN A 107 8.83 -35.79 0.26
N ASP A 108 8.67 -35.53 -1.03
CA ASP A 108 7.42 -35.10 -1.68
C ASP A 108 6.50 -36.28 -2.06
N GLY A 109 6.84 -37.50 -1.64
CA GLY A 109 6.09 -38.69 -1.97
C GLY A 109 6.34 -39.22 -3.40
N THR A 110 7.21 -38.58 -4.15
CA THR A 110 7.67 -39.06 -5.46
C THR A 110 8.85 -40.03 -5.30
N PHE A 111 9.03 -40.96 -6.25
CA PHE A 111 10.18 -41.83 -6.25
C PHE A 111 10.95 -41.71 -7.58
N ARG A 112 12.23 -42.07 -7.52
CA ARG A 112 13.12 -42.12 -8.69
C ARG A 112 13.86 -43.45 -8.72
N TRP A 113 14.20 -43.90 -9.90
CA TRP A 113 15.00 -45.13 -10.12
C TRP A 113 16.45 -44.74 -10.30
N LEU A 114 17.34 -45.30 -9.49
CA LEU A 114 18.78 -45.21 -9.68
C LEU A 114 19.21 -46.50 -10.42
N VAL A 115 19.70 -46.39 -11.66
CA VAL A 115 20.20 -47.47 -12.50
C VAL A 115 21.69 -47.38 -12.54
N SER A 116 22.38 -48.32 -11.93
CA SER A 116 23.85 -48.52 -12.11
C SER A 116 24.12 -49.63 -13.09
N VAL A 117 25.08 -49.42 -13.97
CA VAL A 117 25.33 -50.26 -15.14
C VAL A 117 26.80 -50.64 -15.25
N THR A 118 27.07 -51.89 -15.57
CA THR A 118 28.42 -52.41 -15.82
C THR A 118 28.43 -53.27 -17.09
N ASP A 119 29.38 -53.05 -17.96
CA ASP A 119 29.57 -53.87 -19.19
C ASP A 119 30.11 -55.29 -18.86
N ILE A 120 29.42 -56.33 -19.30
CA ILE A 120 29.81 -57.73 -19.08
C ILE A 120 30.99 -58.13 -20.00
N GLY A 121 31.16 -57.53 -21.19
CA GLY A 121 32.21 -57.81 -22.10
C GLY A 121 33.64 -57.54 -21.62
N THR A 122 33.79 -56.69 -20.61
CA THR A 122 35.05 -56.30 -19.96
C THR A 122 35.43 -57.16 -18.75
N LEU A 123 34.54 -58.02 -18.23
CA LEU A 123 34.68 -58.78 -17.00
C LEU A 123 35.28 -60.22 -17.18
N SER A 124 35.51 -60.67 -18.37
CA SER A 124 36.02 -62.05 -18.59
C SER A 124 37.56 -62.17 -18.56
N ARG A 125 38.18 -61.70 -17.43
CA ARG A 125 39.53 -62.09 -17.01
C ARG A 125 39.60 -62.13 -15.49
N GLU A 126 39.49 -63.34 -14.97
CA GLU A 126 39.41 -63.63 -13.53
C GLU A 126 40.55 -63.06 -12.63
N ALA A 127 41.66 -62.61 -13.25
CA ALA A 127 42.84 -62.10 -12.51
C ALA A 127 42.76 -60.57 -12.23
N ARG A 128 41.83 -59.80 -12.87
CA ARG A 128 41.66 -58.35 -12.57
C ARG A 128 40.56 -58.08 -11.57
N ASN A 129 39.70 -59.01 -11.27
CA ASN A 129 38.51 -58.82 -10.49
C ASN A 129 38.73 -58.58 -8.98
N GLY A 130 39.80 -59.09 -8.42
CA GLY A 130 40.16 -58.87 -7.04
C GLY A 130 40.60 -57.42 -6.75
N SER A 131 41.56 -56.93 -7.56
CA SER A 131 42.17 -55.62 -7.36
C SER A 131 41.19 -54.46 -7.70
N VAL A 132 40.33 -54.67 -8.72
CA VAL A 132 39.29 -53.69 -9.11
C VAL A 132 38.19 -53.62 -8.05
N ARG A 133 37.72 -54.74 -7.51
CA ARG A 133 36.75 -54.75 -6.38
C ARG A 133 37.33 -54.11 -5.11
N GLU A 134 38.57 -54.41 -4.79
CA GLU A 134 39.24 -53.84 -3.63
C GLU A 134 39.49 -52.35 -3.81
N SER A 135 39.91 -51.90 -5.00
CA SER A 135 40.07 -50.49 -5.31
C SER A 135 38.74 -49.71 -5.30
N LEU A 136 37.67 -50.27 -5.90
CA LEU A 136 36.35 -49.67 -5.89
C LEU A 136 35.79 -49.50 -4.45
N LEU A 137 35.93 -50.54 -3.63
CA LEU A 137 35.46 -50.49 -2.25
C LEU A 137 36.30 -49.53 -1.40
N THR A 138 37.63 -49.56 -1.58
CA THR A 138 38.53 -48.74 -0.76
C THR A 138 38.44 -47.26 -1.06
N HIS A 139 38.27 -46.86 -2.35
CA HIS A 139 38.27 -45.47 -2.79
C HIS A 139 36.87 -44.90 -3.09
N ALA A 140 35.81 -45.70 -2.86
CA ALA A 140 34.44 -45.19 -3.05
C ALA A 140 34.20 -43.86 -2.31
N PRO A 141 33.54 -42.85 -2.91
CA PRO A 141 33.23 -41.58 -2.25
C PRO A 141 32.15 -41.71 -1.15
N ILE A 142 31.79 -42.93 -0.84
CA ILE A 142 30.81 -43.33 0.17
C ILE A 142 31.55 -44.04 1.29
N GLY A 143 31.35 -43.67 2.55
CA GLY A 143 31.91 -44.41 3.69
C GLY A 143 31.26 -45.78 3.77
N ILE A 144 32.08 -46.86 3.74
CA ILE A 144 31.57 -48.22 3.81
C ILE A 144 32.23 -48.92 5.01
N VAL A 145 31.39 -49.58 5.83
CA VAL A 145 31.84 -50.40 6.96
C VAL A 145 31.11 -51.75 6.92
N VAL A 146 31.85 -52.81 7.15
CA VAL A 146 31.29 -54.17 7.28
C VAL A 146 31.51 -54.64 8.71
N ARG A 147 30.44 -55.16 9.33
CA ARG A 147 30.44 -55.71 10.69
C ARG A 147 29.89 -57.11 10.71
N ASP A 148 30.43 -57.96 11.59
CA ASP A 148 29.96 -59.32 11.80
C ASP A 148 28.55 -59.34 12.47
N GLN A 149 28.02 -60.55 12.73
CA GLN A 149 26.75 -60.71 13.42
C GLN A 149 26.71 -60.18 14.85
N GLN A 150 27.86 -60.00 15.48
CA GLN A 150 28.04 -59.40 16.80
C GLN A 150 28.30 -57.89 16.72
N LEU A 151 28.21 -57.30 15.53
CA LEU A 151 28.44 -55.88 15.20
C LEU A 151 29.90 -55.46 15.40
N ARG A 152 30.87 -56.38 15.40
CA ARG A 152 32.31 -56.07 15.38
C ARG A 152 32.74 -55.68 14.00
N CYS A 153 33.55 -54.65 13.88
CA CYS A 153 34.04 -54.21 12.58
C CYS A 153 35.00 -55.22 11.95
N VAL A 154 34.71 -55.68 10.79
CA VAL A 154 35.52 -56.64 9.96
C VAL A 154 36.20 -55.95 8.81
N TRP A 155 35.67 -54.91 8.28
CA TRP A 155 36.22 -54.15 7.16
C TRP A 155 35.72 -52.74 7.11
N VAL A 156 36.52 -51.79 6.62
CA VAL A 156 36.16 -50.40 6.42
C VAL A 156 36.96 -49.77 5.30
N ASN A 157 36.40 -48.86 4.55
CA ASN A 157 37.12 -48.11 3.54
C ASN A 157 37.66 -46.77 4.11
N ASP A 158 38.56 -46.13 3.31
CA ASP A 158 39.22 -44.87 3.67
C ASP A 158 38.22 -43.71 3.85
N THR A 159 37.12 -43.71 3.09
CA THR A 159 36.09 -42.66 3.20
C THR A 159 35.37 -42.71 4.52
N MET A 160 35.09 -43.91 5.05
CA MET A 160 34.44 -44.03 6.36
C MET A 160 35.36 -43.54 7.50
N GLU A 161 36.69 -43.77 7.42
CA GLU A 161 37.64 -43.22 8.38
C GLU A 161 37.68 -41.68 8.36
N ARG A 162 37.47 -41.11 7.20
CA ARG A 162 37.38 -39.64 7.04
C ARG A 162 36.08 -39.07 7.58
N HIS A 163 34.99 -39.83 7.51
CA HIS A 163 33.68 -39.36 7.95
C HIS A 163 33.53 -39.24 9.45
N ASP A 164 34.04 -40.24 10.19
CA ASP A 164 33.83 -40.33 11.64
C ASP A 164 35.11 -40.22 12.46
N ALA A 165 36.25 -39.95 11.81
CA ALA A 165 37.54 -39.76 12.45
C ALA A 165 38.04 -40.93 13.30
N ILE A 166 37.48 -42.14 13.12
CA ILE A 166 37.90 -43.35 13.87
C ILE A 166 38.85 -44.15 13.02
N SER A 167 40.12 -44.25 13.44
CA SER A 167 41.15 -45.06 12.73
C SER A 167 40.81 -46.54 12.68
N ARG A 168 41.31 -47.24 11.66
CA ARG A 168 41.13 -48.69 11.48
C ARG A 168 41.55 -49.44 12.72
N ASP A 169 42.69 -49.11 13.31
CA ASP A 169 43.24 -49.81 14.49
C ASP A 169 42.34 -49.75 15.73
N ARG A 170 41.64 -48.64 15.89
CA ARG A 170 40.65 -48.49 16.97
C ARG A 170 39.34 -49.20 16.69
N ARG A 171 39.04 -49.56 15.42
CA ARG A 171 37.76 -50.05 14.94
C ARG A 171 37.75 -51.58 14.76
N PHE A 172 38.77 -52.16 14.22
CA PHE A 172 38.80 -53.61 13.89
C PHE A 172 38.57 -54.49 15.11
N GLY A 173 37.66 -55.47 14.97
CA GLY A 173 37.29 -56.42 16.01
C GLY A 173 36.43 -55.80 17.13
N ARG A 174 36.14 -54.49 17.09
CA ARG A 174 35.38 -53.78 18.17
C ARG A 174 34.00 -53.39 17.64
N ARG A 175 33.08 -53.24 18.61
CA ARG A 175 31.76 -52.67 18.37
C ARG A 175 31.85 -51.16 18.26
N LEU A 176 30.82 -50.54 17.63
CA LEU A 176 30.80 -49.08 17.44
C LEU A 176 30.84 -48.35 18.79
N VAL A 177 29.99 -48.76 19.71
CA VAL A 177 29.91 -48.17 21.09
C VAL A 177 31.23 -48.23 21.84
N SER A 178 32.13 -49.16 21.52
CA SER A 178 33.46 -49.25 22.13
C SER A 178 34.47 -48.30 21.48
N SER A 179 34.21 -47.86 20.28
CA SER A 179 35.10 -47.01 19.48
C SER A 179 34.66 -45.53 19.50
N MET A 180 33.36 -45.30 19.65
CA MET A 180 32.72 -44.00 19.74
C MET A 180 31.67 -44.08 20.88
N PRO A 181 32.06 -43.80 22.14
CA PRO A 181 31.11 -43.81 23.25
C PRO A 181 30.11 -42.66 23.09
N GLY A 182 28.80 -42.94 23.33
CA GLY A 182 27.75 -41.93 23.33
C GLY A 182 26.43 -42.49 22.82
N SER A 183 25.38 -41.76 23.04
CA SER A 183 23.99 -42.12 22.66
C SER A 183 23.80 -42.36 21.14
N GLU A 184 24.59 -41.65 20.34
CA GLU A 184 24.52 -41.78 18.85
C GLU A 184 25.03 -43.17 18.40
N ALA A 185 26.14 -43.65 18.99
CA ALA A 185 26.68 -44.97 18.68
C ALA A 185 25.70 -46.11 19.09
N GLU A 186 24.99 -45.92 20.18
CA GLU A 186 23.94 -46.86 20.64
C GLU A 186 22.76 -46.87 19.67
N ALA A 187 22.34 -45.69 19.21
CA ALA A 187 21.27 -45.53 18.21
C ALA A 187 21.64 -46.22 16.90
N LEU A 188 22.83 -45.96 16.37
CA LEU A 188 23.37 -46.59 15.17
C LEU A 188 23.44 -48.13 15.29
N GLU A 189 23.94 -48.65 16.45
CA GLU A 189 23.94 -50.10 16.69
C GLU A 189 22.52 -50.71 16.78
N ALA A 190 21.58 -49.97 17.36
CA ALA A 190 20.15 -50.40 17.38
C ALA A 190 19.58 -50.55 15.95
N VAL A 191 19.91 -49.58 15.09
CA VAL A 191 19.54 -49.64 13.65
C VAL A 191 20.19 -50.84 12.93
N MET A 192 21.49 -51.08 13.18
CA MET A 192 22.17 -52.24 12.63
C MET A 192 21.58 -53.58 13.10
N ARG A 193 21.23 -53.71 14.40
CA ARG A 193 20.55 -54.90 14.91
C ARG A 193 19.18 -55.12 14.30
N ARG A 194 18.46 -54.02 14.00
CA ARG A 194 17.15 -54.09 13.32
C ARG A 194 17.33 -54.62 11.89
N ALA A 195 18.33 -54.11 11.16
CA ALA A 195 18.66 -54.56 9.82
C ALA A 195 19.05 -56.08 9.79
N LEU A 196 19.84 -56.51 10.76
CA LEU A 196 20.22 -57.94 10.91
C LEU A 196 19.00 -58.86 11.20
N ARG A 197 18.11 -58.42 12.11
CA ARG A 197 16.92 -59.23 12.48
C ARG A 197 15.85 -59.30 11.40
N ASN A 198 15.59 -58.18 10.76
CA ASN A 198 14.48 -58.07 9.79
C ASN A 198 14.92 -58.40 8.36
N GLY A 199 16.23 -58.43 8.06
CA GLY A 199 16.74 -58.59 6.70
C GLY A 199 16.43 -57.44 5.76
N THR A 200 15.86 -56.32 6.25
CA THR A 200 15.49 -55.14 5.50
C THR A 200 16.54 -54.04 5.68
N THR A 201 16.73 -53.21 4.67
CA THR A 201 17.59 -52.03 4.75
C THR A 201 17.01 -51.06 5.78
N ALA A 202 17.84 -50.55 6.68
CA ALA A 202 17.47 -49.51 7.63
C ALA A 202 18.35 -48.28 7.38
N VAL A 203 17.74 -47.09 7.38
CA VAL A 203 18.42 -45.83 7.19
C VAL A 203 18.36 -45.02 8.48
N HIS A 204 19.43 -44.33 8.79
CA HIS A 204 19.54 -43.42 9.93
C HIS A 204 20.43 -42.24 9.57
N GLU A 205 20.01 -41.05 9.93
CA GLU A 205 20.82 -39.84 9.80
C GLU A 205 21.50 -39.54 11.14
N TYR A 206 22.78 -39.21 11.10
CA TYR A 206 23.60 -38.91 12.28
C TYR A 206 24.56 -37.76 11.99
N ARG A 207 25.07 -37.15 13.06
CA ARG A 207 26.06 -36.06 12.97
C ARG A 207 27.43 -36.51 13.49
N ALA A 208 28.48 -36.03 12.84
CA ALA A 208 29.85 -36.34 13.24
C ALA A 208 30.81 -35.24 12.79
N TRP A 209 31.98 -35.21 13.44
CA TRP A 209 33.09 -34.31 13.09
C TRP A 209 34.08 -35.03 12.21
N PRO A 210 34.16 -34.74 10.87
CA PRO A 210 35.10 -35.45 10.01
C PRO A 210 36.54 -35.07 10.29
N THR A 211 37.47 -35.98 10.04
CA THR A 211 38.91 -35.77 10.26
C THR A 211 39.47 -34.58 9.47
N LYS A 212 38.88 -34.26 8.31
CA LYS A 212 39.32 -33.15 7.45
C LYS A 212 38.85 -31.79 7.95
N ASP A 213 37.76 -31.78 8.68
CA ASP A 213 37.20 -30.56 9.25
C ASP A 213 36.69 -30.82 10.68
N PRO A 214 37.60 -30.95 11.66
CA PRO A 214 37.23 -31.28 13.03
C PRO A 214 36.56 -30.13 13.77
N ARG A 215 36.44 -28.96 13.16
CA ARG A 215 35.78 -27.77 13.73
C ARG A 215 34.34 -27.62 13.27
N GLN A 216 33.94 -28.39 12.24
CA GLN A 216 32.61 -28.30 11.68
C GLN A 216 31.89 -29.63 11.79
N GLU A 217 30.66 -29.61 12.30
CA GLU A 217 29.78 -30.77 12.36
C GLU A 217 29.19 -31.04 10.97
N HIS A 218 29.26 -32.30 10.53
CA HIS A 218 28.70 -32.77 9.27
C HIS A 218 27.54 -33.72 9.53
N ALA A 219 26.53 -33.68 8.65
CA ALA A 219 25.41 -34.59 8.68
C ALA A 219 25.65 -35.74 7.70
N PHE A 220 25.44 -36.94 8.18
CA PHE A 220 25.62 -38.17 7.39
C PHE A 220 24.32 -38.95 7.36
N SER A 221 23.98 -39.50 6.18
CA SER A 221 22.93 -40.53 6.03
C SER A 221 23.56 -41.90 5.93
N ALA A 222 23.28 -42.77 6.89
CA ALA A 222 23.80 -44.14 6.90
C ALA A 222 22.70 -45.14 6.57
N SER A 223 22.97 -46.01 5.60
CA SER A 223 22.11 -47.13 5.21
C SER A 223 22.75 -48.43 5.65
N TYR A 224 22.02 -49.24 6.39
CA TYR A 224 22.49 -50.53 6.89
C TYR A 224 21.67 -51.68 6.28
N PHE A 225 22.36 -52.68 5.70
CA PHE A 225 21.74 -53.86 5.13
C PHE A 225 22.48 -55.14 5.48
N CYS A 226 21.73 -56.25 5.51
CA CYS A 226 22.25 -57.56 5.86
C CYS A 226 23.12 -58.14 4.72
N LEU A 227 24.31 -58.57 5.02
CA LEU A 227 25.20 -59.33 4.11
C LEU A 227 24.92 -60.84 4.28
N LYS A 228 24.72 -61.52 3.18
CA LYS A 228 24.47 -62.97 3.12
C LYS A 228 25.54 -63.63 2.21
N ASP A 229 25.87 -64.91 2.52
CA ASP A 229 26.69 -65.74 1.65
C ASP A 229 25.86 -66.30 0.47
N ALA A 230 26.49 -67.07 -0.37
CA ALA A 230 25.84 -67.72 -1.53
C ALA A 230 24.70 -68.69 -1.13
N ASP A 231 24.72 -69.21 0.08
CA ASP A 231 23.72 -70.10 0.63
C ASP A 231 22.60 -69.39 1.40
N GLY A 232 22.64 -68.05 1.36
CA GLY A 232 21.64 -67.18 2.03
C GLY A 232 21.83 -67.01 3.54
N LYS A 233 22.91 -67.50 4.10
CA LYS A 233 23.25 -67.38 5.51
C LYS A 233 23.79 -65.99 5.79
N THR A 234 23.33 -65.37 6.86
CA THR A 234 23.77 -64.02 7.25
C THR A 234 25.22 -64.01 7.69
N LEU A 235 26.03 -63.22 7.05
CA LEU A 235 27.47 -62.98 7.33
C LEU A 235 27.62 -61.83 8.32
N GLY A 236 26.77 -60.79 8.26
CA GLY A 236 26.84 -59.59 9.05
C GLY A 236 26.03 -58.44 8.47
N VAL A 237 26.41 -57.19 8.79
CA VAL A 237 25.77 -55.98 8.29
C VAL A 237 26.79 -55.09 7.55
N CYS A 238 26.37 -54.56 6.44
CA CYS A 238 27.10 -53.51 5.74
C CYS A 238 26.44 -52.16 6.02
N GLY A 239 27.23 -51.16 6.46
CA GLY A 239 26.82 -49.79 6.59
C GLY A 239 27.45 -48.96 5.45
N MET A 240 26.63 -48.16 4.80
CA MET A 240 27.05 -47.15 3.82
C MET A 240 26.67 -45.76 4.37
N SER A 241 27.65 -44.84 4.43
CA SER A 241 27.46 -43.47 4.93
C SER A 241 27.77 -42.44 3.85
N VAL A 242 26.87 -41.54 3.62
CA VAL A 242 26.97 -40.44 2.65
C VAL A 242 26.91 -39.13 3.42
N ASP A 243 27.79 -38.21 3.14
CA ASP A 243 27.76 -36.85 3.64
C ASP A 243 26.59 -36.09 2.96
N ILE A 244 25.62 -35.72 3.74
CA ILE A 244 24.42 -34.98 3.30
C ILE A 244 24.40 -33.53 3.74
N THR A 245 25.49 -33.03 4.34
CA THR A 245 25.59 -31.70 4.94
C THR A 245 25.14 -30.60 3.96
N GLY A 246 25.66 -30.64 2.74
CA GLY A 246 25.24 -29.66 1.72
C GLY A 246 23.75 -29.74 1.35
N SER A 247 23.20 -30.95 1.28
CA SER A 247 21.77 -31.15 0.97
C SER A 247 20.87 -30.72 2.14
N GLN A 248 21.32 -30.98 3.36
CA GLN A 248 20.58 -30.58 4.57
C GLN A 248 20.60 -29.06 4.73
N ARG A 249 21.75 -28.40 4.59
CA ARG A 249 21.84 -26.93 4.61
C ARG A 249 21.00 -26.30 3.52
N ALA A 250 20.96 -26.87 2.31
CA ALA A 250 20.09 -26.38 1.24
C ALA A 250 18.60 -26.48 1.60
N ARG A 251 18.18 -27.56 2.26
CA ARG A 251 16.79 -27.74 2.74
C ARG A 251 16.45 -26.74 3.85
N GLU A 252 17.35 -26.57 4.81
CA GLU A 252 17.18 -25.59 5.91
C GLU A 252 17.06 -24.17 5.35
N ARG A 253 17.92 -23.78 4.38
CA ARG A 253 17.79 -22.50 3.64
C ARG A 253 16.43 -22.35 2.97
N LEU A 254 15.99 -23.36 2.22
CA LEU A 254 14.69 -23.31 1.54
C LEU A 254 13.53 -23.19 2.55
N ALA A 255 13.64 -23.84 3.69
CA ALA A 255 12.64 -23.75 4.75
C ALA A 255 12.58 -22.33 5.35
N ILE A 256 13.73 -21.70 5.61
CA ILE A 256 13.81 -20.32 6.09
C ILE A 256 13.24 -19.36 5.06
N LEU A 257 13.63 -19.49 3.79
CA LEU A 257 13.13 -18.63 2.71
C LEU A 257 11.62 -18.81 2.45
N SER A 258 11.11 -20.03 2.63
CA SER A 258 9.66 -20.28 2.54
C SER A 258 8.91 -19.58 3.67
N GLN A 259 9.44 -19.62 4.91
CA GLN A 259 8.86 -18.89 6.03
C GLN A 259 8.94 -17.37 5.83
N ALA A 260 10.04 -16.87 5.26
CA ALA A 260 10.19 -15.47 4.94
C ALA A 260 9.07 -14.94 4.04
N GLY A 261 8.66 -15.74 3.04
CA GLY A 261 7.59 -15.36 2.11
C GLY A 261 6.21 -15.18 2.74
N THR A 262 5.98 -15.75 3.93
CA THR A 262 4.70 -15.67 4.64
C THR A 262 4.72 -14.78 5.87
N ARG A 263 5.91 -14.49 6.42
CA ARG A 263 6.07 -13.76 7.68
C ARG A 263 6.59 -12.34 7.51
N ILE A 264 7.35 -12.06 6.43
CA ILE A 264 7.88 -10.72 6.16
C ILE A 264 6.93 -9.99 5.23
N GLY A 265 6.50 -8.79 5.63
CA GLY A 265 5.56 -7.98 4.87
C GLY A 265 4.12 -8.44 5.02
N SER A 266 3.77 -8.96 6.19
CA SER A 266 2.39 -9.35 6.55
C SER A 266 1.47 -8.12 6.68
N THR A 267 2.07 -6.93 6.88
CA THR A 267 1.39 -5.64 6.97
C THR A 267 2.08 -4.61 6.09
N LEU A 268 1.41 -3.50 5.82
CA LEU A 268 1.98 -2.33 5.13
C LEU A 268 2.61 -1.33 6.11
N ASP A 269 3.07 -1.81 7.25
CA ASP A 269 3.78 -1.01 8.25
C ASP A 269 5.30 -1.25 8.16
N VAL A 270 6.04 -0.16 7.92
CA VAL A 270 7.50 -0.19 7.76
C VAL A 270 8.21 -0.69 9.02
N MET A 271 7.77 -0.22 10.20
CA MET A 271 8.38 -0.60 11.48
C MET A 271 8.07 -2.05 11.84
N GLN A 272 6.87 -2.52 11.50
CA GLN A 272 6.47 -3.91 11.72
C GLN A 272 7.22 -4.85 10.77
N THR A 273 7.37 -4.49 9.50
CA THR A 273 8.15 -5.28 8.53
C THR A 273 9.62 -5.41 8.96
N GLY A 274 10.21 -4.33 9.52
CA GLY A 274 11.55 -4.38 10.09
C GLY A 274 11.66 -5.34 11.29
N GLN A 275 10.64 -5.38 12.14
CA GLN A 275 10.57 -6.32 13.27
C GLN A 275 10.40 -7.77 12.79
N GLU A 276 9.54 -8.02 11.79
CA GLU A 276 9.32 -9.35 11.21
C GLU A 276 10.60 -9.95 10.63
N LEU A 277 11.46 -9.12 10.01
CA LEU A 277 12.77 -9.55 9.55
C LEU A 277 13.67 -10.00 10.71
N ALA A 278 13.74 -9.19 11.78
CA ALA A 278 14.56 -9.52 12.96
C ALA A 278 14.04 -10.81 13.64
N ASP A 279 12.72 -10.93 13.85
CA ASP A 279 12.08 -12.10 14.49
C ASP A 279 12.23 -13.39 13.67
N LEU A 280 12.33 -13.28 12.35
CA LEU A 280 12.58 -14.43 11.51
C LEU A 280 14.06 -14.87 11.55
N ALA A 281 14.96 -13.90 11.62
CA ALA A 281 16.40 -14.18 11.64
C ALA A 281 16.85 -14.85 12.95
N VAL A 282 16.18 -14.61 14.05
CA VAL A 282 16.49 -15.18 15.38
C VAL A 282 15.46 -16.25 15.75
N PRO A 283 15.87 -17.47 16.15
CA PRO A 283 17.24 -18.00 16.26
C PRO A 283 17.75 -18.69 14.99
N LEU A 284 17.08 -18.58 13.84
CA LEU A 284 17.33 -19.41 12.66
C LEU A 284 18.68 -19.12 11.98
N LEU A 285 19.15 -17.89 12.05
CA LEU A 285 20.38 -17.42 11.38
C LEU A 285 21.39 -16.82 12.38
N ALA A 286 20.90 -16.11 13.40
CA ALA A 286 21.70 -15.36 14.34
C ALA A 286 21.17 -15.50 15.77
N ASP A 287 21.99 -15.22 16.77
CA ASP A 287 21.58 -15.16 18.17
C ASP A 287 20.98 -13.80 18.53
N TYR A 288 21.43 -12.74 17.84
CA TYR A 288 20.90 -11.40 17.94
C TYR A 288 20.87 -10.74 16.56
N ALA A 289 19.76 -10.08 16.24
CA ALA A 289 19.59 -9.33 15.00
C ALA A 289 18.87 -8.00 15.24
N TYR A 290 19.20 -7.00 14.42
CA TYR A 290 18.46 -5.75 14.41
C TYR A 290 18.44 -5.09 13.03
N VAL A 291 17.43 -4.25 12.82
CA VAL A 291 17.14 -3.55 11.57
C VAL A 291 17.08 -2.06 11.85
N ASP A 292 17.98 -1.29 11.23
CA ASP A 292 18.03 0.15 11.32
C ASP A 292 17.67 0.75 9.95
N LEU A 293 16.63 1.57 9.90
CA LEU A 293 16.15 2.25 8.70
C LEU A 293 16.48 3.74 8.76
N GLY A 294 16.71 4.38 7.62
CA GLY A 294 16.86 5.83 7.56
C GLY A 294 15.68 6.54 8.23
N GLU A 295 15.94 7.61 8.99
CA GLU A 295 14.97 8.30 9.85
C GLU A 295 13.67 8.68 9.09
N SER A 296 13.78 9.03 7.82
CA SER A 296 12.64 9.46 6.99
C SER A 296 11.82 8.29 6.38
N ILE A 297 12.38 7.09 6.34
CA ILE A 297 11.78 5.92 5.67
C ILE A 297 10.42 5.54 6.27
N PRO A 298 10.25 5.45 7.61
CA PRO A 298 8.95 5.13 8.21
C PRO A 298 7.86 6.17 7.93
N PHE A 299 8.24 7.39 7.54
CA PHE A 299 7.30 8.45 7.19
C PHE A 299 6.99 8.53 5.69
N GLY A 300 7.46 7.56 4.89
CA GLY A 300 7.18 7.48 3.46
C GLY A 300 8.04 8.36 2.58
N GLU A 301 9.04 9.07 3.12
CA GLU A 301 9.90 9.95 2.32
C GLU A 301 10.80 9.17 1.37
N GLU A 302 11.26 9.83 0.31
CA GLU A 302 12.20 9.21 -0.64
C GLU A 302 13.58 9.05 -0.01
N PRO A 303 14.15 7.83 -0.07
CA PRO A 303 15.51 7.63 0.39
C PRO A 303 16.48 8.43 -0.46
N SER A 304 17.48 9.02 0.16
CA SER A 304 18.56 9.65 -0.58
C SER A 304 19.28 8.62 -1.45
N PRO A 305 19.56 8.91 -2.74
CA PRO A 305 20.19 7.94 -3.64
C PRO A 305 21.60 7.52 -3.18
N ARG A 306 22.22 8.30 -2.31
CA ARG A 306 23.46 7.98 -1.59
C ARG A 306 23.39 8.58 -0.20
N ILE A 307 23.66 7.76 0.79
CA ILE A 307 23.85 8.23 2.17
C ILE A 307 25.24 8.81 2.25
N ASP A 308 25.33 10.13 2.37
CA ASP A 308 26.62 10.84 2.51
C ASP A 308 27.11 10.73 3.95
N THR A 309 27.88 9.68 4.21
CA THR A 309 28.50 9.46 5.53
C THR A 309 29.69 10.39 5.81
N MET A 310 30.09 11.20 4.83
CA MET A 310 31.21 12.15 4.97
C MET A 310 30.74 13.59 5.27
N SER A 311 29.43 13.82 5.36
CA SER A 311 28.92 15.12 5.79
C SER A 311 29.19 15.33 7.29
N ASP A 312 29.40 16.58 7.72
CA ASP A 312 29.56 16.97 9.13
C ASP A 312 28.32 16.68 10.01
N ARG A 313 27.24 16.17 9.40
CA ARG A 313 26.04 15.74 10.12
C ARG A 313 26.06 14.23 10.28
N PRO A 314 25.90 13.70 11.50
CA PRO A 314 25.81 12.27 11.71
C PRO A 314 24.61 11.71 10.92
N THR A 315 24.82 10.58 10.25
CA THR A 315 23.74 9.86 9.59
C THR A 315 22.85 9.21 10.65
N VAL A 316 21.59 9.57 10.63
CA VAL A 316 20.61 9.20 11.65
C VAL A 316 19.73 8.07 11.11
N PHE A 317 19.57 7.03 11.89
CA PHE A 317 18.70 5.90 11.62
C PHE A 317 17.70 5.73 12.75
N LEU A 318 16.63 4.99 12.48
CA LEU A 318 15.63 4.59 13.44
C LEU A 318 15.68 3.07 13.59
N ARG A 319 15.72 2.55 14.83
CA ARG A 319 15.63 1.12 15.12
C ARG A 319 14.24 0.60 14.77
N ALA A 320 14.08 -0.05 13.61
CA ALA A 320 12.81 -0.56 13.16
C ALA A 320 12.44 -1.90 13.78
N GLY A 321 13.43 -2.78 13.95
CA GLY A 321 13.24 -4.09 14.54
C GLY A 321 14.46 -4.60 15.29
N GLN A 322 14.24 -5.49 16.25
CA GLN A 322 15.30 -6.20 16.95
C GLN A 322 14.77 -7.48 17.58
N ALA A 323 15.59 -8.53 17.57
CA ALA A 323 15.29 -9.82 18.18
C ALA A 323 16.55 -10.45 18.76
N SER A 324 16.42 -11.18 19.87
CA SER A 324 17.51 -11.90 20.54
C SER A 324 17.00 -13.23 21.06
N ILE A 325 17.89 -14.21 21.17
CA ILE A 325 17.66 -15.43 21.94
C ILE A 325 17.48 -15.15 23.44
N HIS A 326 17.98 -14.01 23.93
CA HIS A 326 17.83 -13.58 25.30
C HIS A 326 16.59 -12.71 25.49
N PRO A 327 15.76 -12.96 26.51
CA PRO A 327 14.57 -12.16 26.79
C PRO A 327 14.92 -10.67 27.00
N GLY A 328 14.18 -9.79 26.32
CA GLY A 328 14.33 -8.35 26.48
C GLY A 328 15.51 -7.72 25.71
N THR A 329 16.14 -8.47 24.80
CA THR A 329 17.24 -7.96 23.93
C THR A 329 18.32 -7.20 24.69
N PRO A 330 18.96 -7.80 25.71
CA PRO A 330 19.92 -7.11 26.60
C PRO A 330 21.21 -6.67 25.89
N GLU A 331 21.51 -7.24 24.72
CA GLU A 331 22.67 -6.89 23.87
C GLU A 331 22.47 -5.51 23.20
N SER A 332 21.23 -5.05 23.11
CA SER A 332 20.92 -3.79 22.46
C SER A 332 21.28 -2.59 23.33
N THR A 333 21.80 -1.55 22.68
CA THR A 333 22.00 -0.23 23.27
C THR A 333 20.83 0.71 23.03
N PHE A 334 19.95 0.37 22.08
CA PHE A 334 18.82 1.20 21.64
C PHE A 334 17.54 0.37 21.61
N ALA A 335 16.44 0.93 22.09
CA ALA A 335 15.14 0.31 21.99
C ALA A 335 14.53 0.48 20.57
N ARG A 336 13.53 -0.35 20.25
CA ARG A 336 12.75 -0.16 19.03
C ARG A 336 12.08 1.22 19.02
N GLY A 337 12.20 1.94 17.90
CA GLY A 337 11.71 3.30 17.74
C GLY A 337 12.69 4.39 18.19
N GLU A 338 13.84 4.03 18.77
CA GLU A 338 14.88 4.99 19.12
C GLU A 338 15.80 5.33 17.94
N THR A 339 16.33 6.54 18.01
CA THR A 339 17.30 7.06 17.04
C THR A 339 18.68 6.45 17.26
N VAL A 340 19.26 5.92 16.19
CA VAL A 340 20.58 5.27 16.18
C VAL A 340 21.56 6.11 15.36
N PHE A 341 22.76 6.31 15.87
CA PHE A 341 23.86 6.96 15.18
C PHE A 341 24.87 5.94 14.68
N VAL A 342 25.22 6.04 13.39
CA VAL A 342 26.24 5.18 12.79
C VAL A 342 27.60 5.84 12.94
N PRO A 343 28.60 5.15 13.52
CA PRO A 343 29.96 5.67 13.61
C PRO A 343 30.53 5.90 12.19
N PRO A 344 31.14 7.07 11.91
CA PRO A 344 31.56 7.46 10.56
C PRO A 344 32.68 6.62 9.96
N ILE A 345 33.56 6.06 10.81
CA ILE A 345 34.66 5.17 10.40
C ILE A 345 34.37 3.76 10.94
N SER A 346 33.42 3.09 10.31
CA SER A 346 32.99 1.74 10.72
C SER A 346 32.54 0.92 9.52
N PRO A 347 32.55 -0.42 9.62
CA PRO A 347 31.96 -1.28 8.59
C PRO A 347 30.50 -0.92 8.26
N LEU A 348 29.73 -0.42 9.23
CA LEU A 348 28.36 0.04 9.03
C LEU A 348 28.30 1.21 8.04
N ALA A 349 29.15 2.22 8.22
CA ALA A 349 29.25 3.36 7.32
C ALA A 349 29.70 2.94 5.92
N ASP A 350 30.64 1.99 5.83
CA ASP A 350 31.10 1.46 4.55
C ASP A 350 30.01 0.69 3.81
N VAL A 351 29.21 -0.13 4.48
CA VAL A 351 28.06 -0.84 3.91
C VAL A 351 27.03 0.15 3.35
N LEU A 352 26.71 1.19 4.11
CA LEU A 352 25.78 2.24 3.69
C LEU A 352 26.28 3.02 2.46
N ARG A 353 27.58 3.30 2.41
CA ARG A 353 28.20 4.04 1.32
C ARG A 353 28.36 3.21 0.04
N THR A 354 28.76 1.94 0.19
CA THR A 354 29.09 1.06 -0.94
C THR A 354 27.90 0.24 -1.43
N GLY A 355 26.90 0.01 -0.58
CA GLY A 355 25.81 -0.92 -0.82
C GLY A 355 26.26 -2.38 -0.89
N ARG A 356 27.40 -2.72 -0.30
CA ARG A 356 27.94 -4.07 -0.25
C ARG A 356 27.88 -4.60 1.16
N SER A 357 27.47 -5.84 1.31
CA SER A 357 27.45 -6.53 2.58
C SER A 357 28.87 -6.68 3.17
N HIS A 358 28.95 -6.76 4.49
CA HIS A 358 30.19 -6.98 5.24
C HIS A 358 30.04 -8.21 6.12
N LEU A 359 31.05 -9.07 6.07
CA LEU A 359 31.17 -10.26 6.91
C LEU A 359 32.44 -10.16 7.75
N GLU A 360 32.30 -10.24 9.05
CA GLU A 360 33.38 -10.26 10.03
C GLU A 360 33.27 -11.57 10.87
N PRO A 361 33.90 -12.66 10.41
CA PRO A 361 33.79 -13.95 11.08
C PRO A 361 34.32 -13.94 12.51
N VAL A 362 35.34 -13.17 12.76
CA VAL A 362 35.92 -12.97 14.09
C VAL A 362 35.98 -11.47 14.39
N LEU A 363 35.08 -11.01 15.23
CA LEU A 363 34.99 -9.59 15.60
C LEU A 363 36.16 -9.22 16.51
N ASP A 364 36.99 -8.27 16.07
CA ASP A 364 38.09 -7.73 16.86
C ASP A 364 37.59 -6.60 17.77
N ALA A 365 37.40 -6.92 19.05
CA ALA A 365 37.00 -5.98 20.08
C ALA A 365 38.20 -5.37 20.83
N SER A 366 39.45 -5.46 20.29
CA SER A 366 40.64 -4.90 20.87
C SER A 366 40.58 -3.36 20.90
N PRO A 367 41.27 -2.70 21.86
CA PRO A 367 41.37 -1.27 21.90
C PRO A 367 41.97 -0.67 20.61
N GLY A 368 41.36 0.39 20.09
CA GLY A 368 41.77 1.07 18.85
C GLY A 368 41.08 0.57 17.58
N THR A 369 40.18 -0.39 17.69
CA THR A 369 39.34 -0.82 16.57
C THR A 369 38.13 0.12 16.36
N TRP A 370 37.36 -0.10 15.28
CA TRP A 370 36.14 0.69 15.02
C TRP A 370 35.10 0.55 16.14
N VAL A 371 35.15 -0.53 16.91
CA VAL A 371 34.23 -0.80 18.02
C VAL A 371 34.37 0.26 19.13
N ASP A 372 35.55 0.80 19.36
CA ASP A 372 35.83 1.81 20.41
C ASP A 372 35.22 3.18 20.11
N GLN A 373 34.76 3.43 18.86
CA GLN A 373 34.10 4.69 18.50
C GLN A 373 32.72 4.83 19.18
N ASP A 374 32.13 3.71 19.63
CA ASP A 374 30.89 3.68 20.40
C ASP A 374 31.14 2.88 21.71
N PRO A 375 31.47 3.57 22.81
CA PRO A 375 31.79 2.90 24.08
C PRO A 375 30.64 2.05 24.64
N ALA A 376 29.40 2.45 24.42
CA ALA A 376 28.23 1.70 24.89
C ALA A 376 28.10 0.38 24.10
N ARG A 377 28.27 0.41 22.80
CA ARG A 377 28.28 -0.78 21.94
C ARG A 377 29.47 -1.68 22.26
N ALA A 378 30.65 -1.11 22.46
CA ALA A 378 31.86 -1.85 22.88
C ALA A 378 31.67 -2.59 24.21
N GLN A 379 30.96 -1.96 25.14
CA GLN A 379 30.62 -2.59 26.40
C GLN A 379 29.71 -3.80 26.20
N LYS A 380 28.66 -3.65 25.40
CA LYS A 380 27.70 -4.74 25.08
C LYS A 380 28.38 -5.90 24.34
N ILE A 381 29.25 -5.62 23.38
CA ILE A 381 30.03 -6.63 22.67
C ILE A 381 30.83 -7.49 23.63
N ARG A 382 31.50 -6.86 24.60
CA ARG A 382 32.30 -7.59 25.63
C ARG A 382 31.43 -8.31 26.65
N GLU A 383 30.34 -7.69 27.08
CA GLU A 383 29.46 -8.23 28.13
C GLU A 383 28.74 -9.50 27.65
N TYR A 384 28.28 -9.53 26.41
CA TYR A 384 27.53 -10.64 25.83
C TYR A 384 28.34 -11.53 24.88
N GLY A 385 29.68 -11.33 24.84
CA GLY A 385 30.56 -12.18 24.05
C GLY A 385 30.29 -12.21 22.56
N ILE A 386 29.84 -11.09 21.99
CA ILE A 386 29.62 -10.99 20.56
C ILE A 386 30.95 -11.21 19.84
N HIS A 387 31.02 -12.27 19.02
CA HIS A 387 32.29 -12.69 18.41
C HIS A 387 32.24 -12.78 16.87
N SER A 388 31.06 -12.72 16.25
CA SER A 388 30.92 -12.78 14.81
C SER A 388 29.77 -11.88 14.33
N LEU A 389 29.93 -11.24 13.18
CA LEU A 389 29.05 -10.18 12.70
C LEU A 389 28.83 -10.26 11.18
N MET A 390 27.60 -10.06 10.74
CA MET A 390 27.24 -9.75 9.35
C MET A 390 26.46 -8.44 9.30
N ILE A 391 26.75 -7.60 8.31
CA ILE A 391 26.04 -6.35 8.03
C ILE A 391 25.54 -6.41 6.59
N VAL A 392 24.24 -6.33 6.39
CA VAL A 392 23.61 -6.43 5.07
C VAL A 392 22.83 -5.14 4.79
N PRO A 393 23.10 -4.45 3.67
CA PRO A 393 22.34 -3.25 3.30
C PRO A 393 20.92 -3.63 2.82
N ILE A 394 19.95 -2.86 3.26
CA ILE A 394 18.55 -2.96 2.81
C ILE A 394 18.40 -2.08 1.59
N ILE A 395 18.39 -2.69 0.40
CA ILE A 395 18.37 -1.96 -0.88
C ILE A 395 17.11 -2.28 -1.65
N ALA A 396 16.33 -1.25 -1.98
CA ALA A 396 15.21 -1.36 -2.90
C ALA A 396 15.31 -0.28 -4.00
N ARG A 397 15.01 -0.66 -5.25
CA ARG A 397 15.03 0.26 -6.42
C ARG A 397 16.30 1.09 -6.53
N ARG A 398 17.46 0.51 -6.19
CA ARG A 398 18.81 1.14 -6.19
C ARG A 398 19.04 2.19 -5.11
N ALA A 399 18.16 2.32 -4.14
CA ALA A 399 18.35 3.19 -2.98
C ALA A 399 18.57 2.35 -1.73
N VAL A 400 19.44 2.82 -0.84
CA VAL A 400 19.67 2.21 0.47
C VAL A 400 18.63 2.73 1.43
N LEU A 401 17.75 1.83 1.92
CA LEU A 401 16.74 2.14 2.92
C LEU A 401 17.30 2.09 4.36
N GLY A 402 18.31 1.24 4.57
CA GLY A 402 18.88 0.99 5.88
C GLY A 402 19.87 -0.15 5.87
N ILE A 403 20.10 -0.75 7.04
CA ILE A 403 20.96 -1.90 7.27
C ILE A 403 20.29 -2.92 8.19
N ALA A 404 20.58 -4.19 7.97
CA ALA A 404 20.27 -5.28 8.88
C ALA A 404 21.58 -5.87 9.42
N LEU A 405 21.67 -6.09 10.73
CA LEU A 405 22.81 -6.69 11.38
C LEU A 405 22.42 -8.01 12.02
N PHE A 406 23.33 -8.99 11.90
CA PHE A 406 23.19 -10.32 12.46
C PHE A 406 24.45 -10.63 13.26
N LEU A 407 24.28 -11.10 14.49
CA LEU A 407 25.35 -11.28 15.44
C LEU A 407 25.26 -12.65 16.13
N ARG A 408 26.41 -13.27 16.41
CA ARG A 408 26.52 -14.49 17.23
C ARG A 408 27.14 -14.18 18.58
N THR A 409 26.53 -14.78 19.59
CA THR A 409 26.92 -14.64 20.99
C THR A 409 27.17 -16.01 21.62
N GLU A 410 26.22 -16.93 21.54
CA GLU A 410 26.28 -18.28 22.12
C GLU A 410 26.67 -19.34 21.10
N ASP A 411 26.27 -19.25 19.83
CA ASP A 411 26.69 -20.17 18.80
C ASP A 411 28.21 -20.02 18.56
N PRO A 412 29.06 -21.02 18.91
CA PRO A 412 30.52 -20.89 18.85
C PRO A 412 31.04 -20.88 17.41
N VAL A 413 30.19 -21.20 16.40
CA VAL A 413 30.60 -21.27 15.00
C VAL A 413 30.52 -19.89 14.39
N PRO A 414 31.60 -19.32 13.84
CA PRO A 414 31.57 -18.01 13.19
C PRO A 414 30.66 -18.02 11.95
N PHE A 415 30.17 -16.87 11.53
CA PHE A 415 29.48 -16.73 10.24
C PHE A 415 30.41 -17.04 9.08
N HIS A 416 29.84 -17.66 8.04
CA HIS A 416 30.51 -17.99 6.81
C HIS A 416 29.83 -17.29 5.59
N GLU A 417 30.49 -17.33 4.43
CA GLU A 417 29.94 -16.76 3.19
C GLU A 417 28.54 -17.31 2.86
N ASP A 418 28.30 -18.58 3.19
CA ASP A 418 27.00 -19.21 3.02
C ASP A 418 25.89 -18.60 3.87
N ASP A 419 26.20 -18.18 5.10
CA ASP A 419 25.26 -17.48 5.99
C ASP A 419 24.99 -16.08 5.48
N LEU A 420 26.04 -15.40 4.98
CA LEU A 420 25.89 -14.09 4.35
C LEU A 420 24.96 -14.12 3.14
N LEU A 421 25.09 -15.11 2.25
CA LEU A 421 24.20 -15.27 1.10
C LEU A 421 22.75 -15.48 1.51
N LEU A 422 22.50 -16.23 2.59
CA LEU A 422 21.16 -16.42 3.14
C LEU A 422 20.62 -15.11 3.74
N ALA A 423 21.45 -14.37 4.47
CA ALA A 423 21.10 -13.07 5.03
C ALA A 423 20.76 -12.07 3.92
N GLU A 424 21.56 -12.01 2.85
CA GLU A 424 21.30 -11.14 1.70
C GLU A 424 19.97 -11.48 1.00
N GLU A 425 19.62 -12.76 0.88
CA GLU A 425 18.34 -13.16 0.27
C GLU A 425 17.15 -12.80 1.16
N LEU A 426 17.25 -12.98 2.47
CA LEU A 426 16.23 -12.56 3.45
C LEU A 426 16.03 -11.04 3.43
N VAL A 427 17.14 -10.30 3.49
CA VAL A 427 17.10 -8.83 3.49
C VAL A 427 16.58 -8.28 2.16
N THR A 428 16.91 -8.91 1.04
CA THR A 428 16.37 -8.53 -0.27
C THR A 428 14.85 -8.65 -0.33
N ARG A 429 14.29 -9.71 0.24
CA ARG A 429 12.82 -9.87 0.34
C ARG A 429 12.22 -8.81 1.25
N ALA A 430 12.81 -8.61 2.43
CA ALA A 430 12.36 -7.58 3.36
C ALA A 430 12.44 -6.18 2.75
N ALA A 431 13.48 -5.89 1.96
CA ALA A 431 13.65 -4.61 1.28
C ALA A 431 12.50 -4.29 0.32
N LEU A 432 11.99 -5.28 -0.41
CA LEU A 432 10.83 -5.10 -1.29
C LEU A 432 9.55 -4.80 -0.48
N SER A 433 9.32 -5.54 0.61
CA SER A 433 8.17 -5.31 1.49
C SER A 433 8.25 -3.95 2.20
N LEU A 434 9.44 -3.57 2.67
CA LEU A 434 9.71 -2.25 3.27
C LEU A 434 9.48 -1.10 2.29
N ASP A 435 9.91 -1.25 1.03
CA ASP A 435 9.66 -0.21 0.02
C ASP A 435 8.19 -0.10 -0.37
N ASN A 436 7.48 -1.22 -0.44
CA ASN A 436 6.04 -1.23 -0.66
C ASN A 436 5.30 -0.53 0.50
N ALA A 437 5.64 -0.88 1.75
CA ALA A 437 5.07 -0.25 2.94
C ALA A 437 5.37 1.27 2.98
N ARG A 438 6.61 1.67 2.66
CA ARG A 438 7.01 3.08 2.56
C ARG A 438 6.21 3.84 1.50
N GLN A 439 6.04 3.26 0.30
CA GLN A 439 5.24 3.88 -0.76
C GLN A 439 3.79 4.03 -0.34
N TYR A 440 3.22 3.00 0.23
CA TYR A 440 1.87 3.06 0.79
C TYR A 440 1.73 4.18 1.82
N THR A 441 2.66 4.29 2.78
CA THR A 441 2.66 5.36 3.78
C THR A 441 2.73 6.75 3.13
N ARG A 442 3.55 6.90 2.08
CA ARG A 442 3.66 8.16 1.33
C ARG A 442 2.37 8.52 0.61
N GLU A 443 1.80 7.58 -0.13
CA GLU A 443 0.55 7.78 -0.86
C GLU A 443 -0.58 8.11 0.12
N HIS A 444 -0.70 7.35 1.19
CA HIS A 444 -1.69 7.55 2.25
C HIS A 444 -1.54 8.92 2.92
N THR A 445 -0.33 9.29 3.34
CA THR A 445 -0.08 10.61 3.96
C THR A 445 -0.37 11.75 3.00
N THR A 446 0.02 11.60 1.72
CA THR A 446 -0.25 12.60 0.68
C THR A 446 -1.75 12.76 0.45
N ALA A 447 -2.47 11.66 0.39
CA ALA A 447 -3.91 11.63 0.19
C ALA A 447 -4.66 12.28 1.37
N LEU A 448 -4.28 11.96 2.62
CA LEU A 448 -4.83 12.62 3.81
C LEU A 448 -4.53 14.12 3.86
N ALA A 449 -3.33 14.54 3.43
CA ALA A 449 -2.98 15.96 3.35
C ALA A 449 -3.82 16.69 2.29
N LEU A 450 -4.04 16.06 1.13
CA LEU A 450 -4.92 16.57 0.09
C LEU A 450 -6.35 16.75 0.60
N GLN A 451 -6.92 15.72 1.22
CA GLN A 451 -8.27 15.74 1.78
C GLN A 451 -8.44 16.86 2.83
N ARG A 452 -7.47 16.97 3.77
CA ARG A 452 -7.49 18.06 4.77
C ARG A 452 -7.47 19.45 4.14
N ASN A 453 -6.79 19.63 3.02
CA ASN A 453 -6.76 20.89 2.28
C ASN A 453 -8.06 21.15 1.50
N LEU A 454 -8.77 20.10 1.10
CA LEU A 454 -10.06 20.21 0.43
C LEU A 454 -11.20 20.50 1.41
N LEU A 455 -11.09 20.15 2.69
CA LEU A 455 -12.09 20.45 3.72
C LEU A 455 -11.95 21.89 4.26
N PRO A 456 -13.02 22.51 4.81
CA PRO A 456 -12.97 23.86 5.30
C PRO A 456 -12.15 23.97 6.59
N HIS A 457 -11.13 24.83 6.61
CA HIS A 457 -10.31 25.07 7.82
C HIS A 457 -11.04 25.91 8.88
N ARG A 458 -11.97 26.77 8.47
CA ARG A 458 -12.76 27.64 9.38
C ARG A 458 -14.17 27.77 8.83
N LEU A 459 -15.13 27.49 9.67
CA LEU A 459 -16.54 27.70 9.40
C LEU A 459 -17.06 28.87 10.23
N THR A 460 -17.85 29.72 9.61
CA THR A 460 -18.51 30.82 10.31
C THR A 460 -19.98 30.89 9.91
N GLY A 461 -20.87 30.58 10.83
CA GLY A 461 -22.32 30.67 10.62
C GLY A 461 -22.87 32.11 10.66
N GLY A 462 -21.98 33.10 10.77
CA GLY A 462 -22.39 34.51 10.81
C GLY A 462 -23.22 34.86 12.04
N ALA A 463 -24.31 35.57 11.79
CA ALA A 463 -25.33 35.85 12.84
C ALA A 463 -26.42 34.77 12.83
N ALA A 464 -26.57 34.02 11.74
CA ALA A 464 -27.66 33.11 11.57
C ALA A 464 -27.55 31.87 12.45
N VAL A 465 -26.35 31.31 12.57
CA VAL A 465 -26.11 30.06 13.29
C VAL A 465 -24.77 30.08 14.05
N GLU A 466 -24.74 29.37 15.15
CA GLU A 466 -23.51 28.92 15.80
C GLU A 466 -23.19 27.50 15.29
N VAL A 467 -21.95 27.23 14.89
CA VAL A 467 -21.60 25.97 14.27
C VAL A 467 -20.50 25.25 15.01
N ALA A 468 -20.59 23.92 15.02
CA ALA A 468 -19.50 23.00 15.38
C ALA A 468 -19.53 21.82 14.42
N TRP A 469 -18.39 21.18 14.23
CA TRP A 469 -18.27 20.08 13.28
C TRP A 469 -17.24 19.04 13.72
N ARG A 470 -17.40 17.82 13.22
CA ARG A 470 -16.42 16.74 13.31
C ARG A 470 -16.34 16.03 11.97
N TYR A 471 -15.14 15.66 11.63
CA TYR A 471 -14.83 14.76 10.54
C TYR A 471 -13.90 13.67 11.08
N LEU A 472 -14.27 12.42 10.90
CA LEU A 472 -13.50 11.25 11.29
C LEU A 472 -13.33 10.39 10.03
N PRO A 473 -12.12 10.26 9.50
CA PRO A 473 -11.89 9.39 8.34
C PRO A 473 -12.08 7.94 8.73
N ALA A 474 -12.53 7.12 7.77
CA ALA A 474 -12.58 5.69 7.89
C ALA A 474 -11.16 5.11 8.07
N ASP A 475 -11.05 4.04 8.87
CA ASP A 475 -9.80 3.28 9.01
C ASP A 475 -9.70 2.23 7.88
N THR A 476 -9.75 2.71 6.64
CA THR A 476 -9.60 1.87 5.45
C THR A 476 -8.20 1.96 4.89
N GLU A 477 -7.71 0.89 4.26
CA GLU A 477 -6.41 0.85 3.60
C GLU A 477 -6.23 1.98 2.56
N ALA A 478 -7.31 2.53 2.02
CA ALA A 478 -7.29 3.61 1.04
C ALA A 478 -7.26 5.03 1.63
N GLY A 479 -7.57 5.21 2.93
CA GLY A 479 -7.26 6.38 3.76
C GLY A 479 -7.84 7.74 3.36
N VAL A 480 -8.64 7.85 2.31
CA VAL A 480 -9.21 9.12 1.83
C VAL A 480 -10.67 8.91 1.46
N GLY A 481 -11.54 9.64 2.11
CA GLY A 481 -12.97 9.51 1.92
C GLY A 481 -13.60 10.54 0.99
N GLY A 482 -14.88 10.33 0.70
CA GLY A 482 -15.73 11.14 -0.17
C GLY A 482 -16.54 12.22 0.53
N ASP A 483 -16.56 12.23 1.85
CA ASP A 483 -17.38 13.11 2.67
C ASP A 483 -16.96 14.58 2.61
N TRP A 484 -17.93 15.47 2.52
CA TRP A 484 -17.68 16.91 2.64
C TRP A 484 -18.80 17.65 3.38
N PHE A 485 -18.48 18.84 3.84
CA PHE A 485 -19.42 19.76 4.45
C PHE A 485 -18.97 21.21 4.22
N ASP A 486 -19.91 22.15 4.29
CA ASP A 486 -19.60 23.57 4.26
C ASP A 486 -20.67 24.42 4.94
N VAL A 487 -20.29 25.65 5.30
CA VAL A 487 -21.18 26.69 5.84
C VAL A 487 -20.94 27.95 5.02
N ILE A 488 -21.92 28.33 4.24
CA ILE A 488 -21.82 29.35 3.20
C ILE A 488 -22.63 30.59 3.59
N PRO A 489 -21.98 31.71 3.92
CA PRO A 489 -22.69 32.95 4.18
C PRO A 489 -23.40 33.45 2.90
N LEU A 490 -24.71 33.69 2.99
CA LEU A 490 -25.54 34.18 1.90
C LEU A 490 -25.92 35.65 2.18
N SER A 491 -26.63 36.29 1.24
CA SER A 491 -27.13 37.65 1.43
C SER A 491 -28.19 37.75 2.56
N GLY A 492 -28.41 38.94 3.09
CA GLY A 492 -29.44 39.18 4.11
C GLY A 492 -29.23 38.45 5.44
N ALA A 493 -27.96 38.11 5.78
CA ALA A 493 -27.56 37.34 6.96
C ALA A 493 -27.99 35.85 6.90
N ARG A 494 -28.53 35.38 5.81
CA ARG A 494 -28.84 33.95 5.61
C ARG A 494 -27.58 33.11 5.55
N VAL A 495 -27.74 31.82 5.73
CA VAL A 495 -26.65 30.85 5.68
C VAL A 495 -27.07 29.58 4.91
N GLY A 496 -26.24 29.13 4.02
CA GLY A 496 -26.29 27.80 3.41
C GLY A 496 -25.50 26.81 4.24
N LEU A 497 -26.07 25.65 4.51
CA LEU A 497 -25.48 24.51 5.18
C LEU A 497 -25.50 23.34 4.20
N VAL A 498 -24.37 22.67 4.03
CA VAL A 498 -24.28 21.51 3.14
C VAL A 498 -23.49 20.39 3.79
N VAL A 499 -23.95 19.17 3.59
CA VAL A 499 -23.24 17.93 3.86
C VAL A 499 -23.48 17.01 2.68
N GLY A 500 -22.49 16.24 2.27
CA GLY A 500 -22.61 15.26 1.21
C GLY A 500 -21.54 14.21 1.30
N ASP A 501 -21.72 13.14 0.55
CA ASP A 501 -20.81 12.03 0.45
C ASP A 501 -20.71 11.54 -1.01
N VAL A 502 -19.49 11.28 -1.47
CA VAL A 502 -19.19 10.71 -2.79
C VAL A 502 -19.01 9.21 -2.67
N VAL A 503 -19.80 8.44 -3.39
CA VAL A 503 -19.74 6.98 -3.38
C VAL A 503 -18.34 6.49 -3.70
N GLY A 504 -17.74 5.70 -2.77
CA GLY A 504 -16.41 5.13 -2.89
C GLY A 504 -15.36 5.91 -2.11
N HIS A 505 -14.12 5.45 -2.19
CA HIS A 505 -13.00 5.98 -1.42
C HIS A 505 -11.74 6.15 -2.29
N GLY A 506 -10.78 6.90 -1.79
CA GLY A 506 -9.51 7.15 -2.45
C GLY A 506 -9.42 8.51 -3.14
N ILE A 507 -8.34 8.72 -3.85
CA ILE A 507 -7.97 10.03 -4.45
C ILE A 507 -9.04 10.54 -5.42
N ASN A 508 -9.68 9.65 -6.17
CA ASN A 508 -10.72 10.04 -7.14
C ASN A 508 -11.98 10.54 -6.43
N ALA A 509 -12.43 9.86 -5.37
CA ALA A 509 -13.56 10.33 -4.56
C ALA A 509 -13.27 11.70 -3.93
N ALA A 510 -12.07 11.91 -3.38
CA ALA A 510 -11.66 13.19 -2.82
C ALA A 510 -11.56 14.31 -3.88
N ALA A 511 -11.10 14.03 -5.08
CA ALA A 511 -11.05 15.00 -6.17
C ALA A 511 -12.47 15.42 -6.61
N THR A 512 -13.38 14.45 -6.75
CA THR A 512 -14.79 14.69 -7.04
C THR A 512 -15.46 15.49 -5.92
N MET A 513 -15.23 15.12 -4.66
CA MET A 513 -15.68 15.84 -3.47
C MET A 513 -15.24 17.31 -3.51
N GLY A 514 -13.96 17.58 -3.78
CA GLY A 514 -13.45 18.95 -3.89
C GLY A 514 -14.12 19.77 -5.01
N THR A 515 -14.41 19.12 -6.12
CA THR A 515 -15.10 19.73 -7.25
C THR A 515 -16.55 20.03 -6.92
N LEU A 516 -17.29 19.08 -6.33
CA LEU A 516 -18.68 19.24 -5.91
C LEU A 516 -18.81 20.34 -4.84
N ARG A 517 -17.94 20.35 -3.85
CA ARG A 517 -17.92 21.40 -2.82
C ARG A 517 -17.72 22.79 -3.43
N THR A 518 -16.80 22.91 -4.38
CA THR A 518 -16.56 24.18 -5.09
C THR A 518 -17.77 24.60 -5.93
N ALA A 519 -18.41 23.63 -6.61
CA ALA A 519 -19.62 23.86 -7.39
C ALA A 519 -20.78 24.34 -6.49
N VAL A 520 -21.01 23.67 -5.34
CA VAL A 520 -22.03 24.11 -4.39
C VAL A 520 -21.79 25.55 -3.92
N ARG A 521 -20.54 25.90 -3.57
CA ARG A 521 -20.21 27.28 -3.19
C ARG A 521 -20.54 28.30 -4.29
N THR A 522 -20.15 27.97 -5.51
CA THR A 522 -20.38 28.83 -6.68
C THR A 522 -21.86 29.01 -6.97
N LEU A 523 -22.65 27.93 -6.90
CA LEU A 523 -24.10 27.96 -7.11
C LEU A 523 -24.84 28.67 -5.95
N ALA A 524 -24.37 28.48 -4.71
CA ALA A 524 -24.89 29.19 -3.54
C ALA A 524 -24.66 30.71 -3.65
N ASP A 525 -23.53 31.16 -4.17
CA ASP A 525 -23.26 32.59 -4.45
C ASP A 525 -24.23 33.19 -5.51
N LEU A 526 -24.83 32.33 -6.34
CA LEU A 526 -25.89 32.73 -7.29
C LEU A 526 -27.27 32.81 -6.61
N GLU A 527 -27.35 32.47 -5.32
CA GLU A 527 -28.58 32.56 -4.50
C GLU A 527 -29.74 31.67 -5.04
N MET A 528 -29.39 30.51 -5.62
CA MET A 528 -30.39 29.57 -6.12
C MET A 528 -31.17 28.90 -4.98
N PRO A 529 -32.46 28.58 -5.16
CA PRO A 529 -33.21 27.72 -4.26
C PRO A 529 -32.53 26.33 -4.15
N PRO A 530 -32.71 25.63 -3.00
CA PRO A 530 -32.03 24.34 -2.77
C PRO A 530 -32.29 23.26 -3.82
N ASP A 531 -33.49 23.15 -4.34
CA ASP A 531 -33.90 22.23 -5.40
C ASP A 531 -33.21 22.53 -6.75
N GLU A 532 -33.19 23.82 -7.15
CA GLU A 532 -32.50 24.27 -8.35
C GLU A 532 -30.97 24.08 -8.21
N LEU A 533 -30.41 24.35 -7.03
CA LEU A 533 -28.98 24.15 -6.78
C LEU A 533 -28.60 22.66 -6.94
N LEU A 534 -29.38 21.74 -6.37
CA LEU A 534 -29.12 20.31 -6.51
C LEU A 534 -29.29 19.85 -7.95
N ALA A 535 -30.26 20.37 -8.72
CA ALA A 535 -30.40 20.05 -10.11
C ALA A 535 -29.19 20.47 -10.95
N HIS A 536 -28.66 21.68 -10.75
CA HIS A 536 -27.45 22.15 -11.42
C HIS A 536 -26.19 21.38 -10.95
N LEU A 537 -26.18 20.93 -9.72
CA LEU A 537 -25.08 20.10 -9.17
C LEU A 537 -25.09 18.71 -9.82
N ASP A 538 -26.27 18.11 -10.01
CA ASP A 538 -26.47 16.85 -10.71
C ASP A 538 -25.98 16.92 -12.17
N ASP A 539 -26.40 17.96 -12.89
CA ASP A 539 -25.92 18.24 -14.26
C ASP A 539 -24.39 18.41 -14.32
N THR A 540 -23.80 18.99 -13.29
CA THR A 540 -22.35 19.19 -13.23
C THR A 540 -21.64 17.87 -12.96
N PHE A 541 -22.17 17.04 -12.09
CA PHE A 541 -21.64 15.71 -11.79
C PHE A 541 -21.70 14.79 -13.01
N GLN A 542 -22.83 14.77 -13.72
CA GLN A 542 -22.98 13.96 -14.95
C GLN A 542 -21.93 14.33 -16.01
N ARG A 543 -21.69 15.62 -16.22
CA ARG A 543 -20.64 16.09 -17.15
C ARG A 543 -19.22 15.70 -16.71
N LEU A 544 -18.93 15.66 -15.41
CA LEU A 544 -17.65 15.18 -14.90
C LEU A 544 -17.49 13.68 -15.15
N ALA A 545 -18.53 12.90 -14.86
CA ALA A 545 -18.52 11.46 -15.08
C ALA A 545 -18.35 11.07 -16.56
N GLU A 546 -18.96 11.84 -17.49
CA GLU A 546 -18.77 11.66 -18.93
C GLU A 546 -17.33 11.96 -19.39
N GLN A 547 -16.69 12.99 -18.83
CA GLN A 547 -15.30 13.35 -19.16
C GLN A 547 -14.30 12.30 -18.68
N ASP A 548 -14.55 11.71 -17.49
CA ASP A 548 -13.71 10.65 -16.94
C ASP A 548 -13.89 9.33 -17.71
N ALA A 549 -15.07 9.02 -18.18
CA ALA A 549 -15.33 7.83 -18.99
C ALA A 549 -14.58 7.86 -20.34
N ASP A 550 -14.42 9.05 -20.94
CA ASP A 550 -13.68 9.21 -22.20
C ASP A 550 -12.14 9.15 -22.01
N ALA A 551 -11.64 9.35 -20.79
CA ALA A 551 -10.20 9.46 -20.49
C ALA A 551 -9.56 8.14 -20.03
N LEU A 552 -10.31 7.17 -19.54
CA LEU A 552 -9.82 5.97 -18.87
C LEU A 552 -10.45 4.69 -19.42
N ASP A 553 -9.68 3.96 -20.18
CA ASP A 553 -10.03 2.64 -20.76
C ASP A 553 -10.21 1.52 -19.69
N GLN A 554 -10.15 1.77 -18.38
CA GLN A 554 -10.08 0.66 -17.38
C GLN A 554 -10.61 0.88 -15.96
N THR A 555 -11.18 1.99 -15.54
CA THR A 555 -11.74 2.06 -14.17
C THR A 555 -13.12 2.71 -14.18
N PRO A 556 -14.12 2.14 -13.46
CA PRO A 556 -15.42 2.79 -13.34
C PRO A 556 -15.22 4.14 -12.64
N ALA A 557 -15.67 5.19 -13.32
CA ALA A 557 -15.81 6.52 -12.77
C ALA A 557 -16.64 6.46 -11.47
N VAL A 558 -16.50 7.45 -10.61
CA VAL A 558 -17.36 7.65 -9.44
C VAL A 558 -18.82 7.61 -9.86
N VAL A 559 -19.58 6.69 -9.28
CA VAL A 559 -20.92 6.34 -9.78
C VAL A 559 -22.02 7.27 -9.26
N GLY A 560 -21.76 8.04 -8.18
CA GLY A 560 -22.78 8.93 -7.60
C GLY A 560 -22.28 9.66 -6.35
N ALA A 561 -23.11 10.61 -5.89
CA ALA A 561 -22.89 11.26 -4.61
C ALA A 561 -24.22 11.56 -3.93
N THR A 562 -24.24 11.62 -2.60
CA THR A 562 -25.37 12.08 -1.84
C THR A 562 -25.14 13.52 -1.36
N CYS A 563 -26.18 14.32 -1.26
CA CYS A 563 -26.06 15.72 -0.84
C CYS A 563 -27.33 16.23 -0.15
N LEU A 564 -27.15 16.93 0.97
CA LEU A 564 -28.17 17.73 1.61
C LEU A 564 -27.73 19.19 1.56
N TYR A 565 -28.56 20.06 1.00
CA TYR A 565 -28.37 21.52 1.03
C TYR A 565 -29.55 22.23 1.71
N ALA A 566 -29.25 23.05 2.72
CA ALA A 566 -30.24 23.78 3.51
C ALA A 566 -29.89 25.26 3.61
N VAL A 567 -30.88 26.14 3.45
CA VAL A 567 -30.74 27.58 3.58
C VAL A 567 -31.58 28.06 4.77
N TYR A 568 -30.91 28.59 5.80
CA TYR A 568 -31.57 29.16 6.96
C TYR A 568 -31.62 30.71 6.91
N ASP A 569 -32.81 31.27 7.09
CA ASP A 569 -33.04 32.73 7.22
C ASP A 569 -33.29 33.09 8.69
N PRO A 570 -32.38 33.85 9.35
CA PRO A 570 -32.52 34.23 10.75
C PRO A 570 -33.58 35.30 11.00
N ILE A 571 -34.16 35.94 9.94
CA ILE A 571 -35.20 36.94 10.05
C ILE A 571 -36.58 36.29 10.10
N THR A 572 -36.83 35.38 9.14
CA THR A 572 -38.09 34.64 9.06
C THR A 572 -38.09 33.38 9.92
N ARG A 573 -36.91 32.92 10.34
CA ARG A 573 -36.66 31.65 11.05
C ARG A 573 -37.06 30.42 10.22
N ARG A 574 -37.05 30.55 8.91
CA ARG A 574 -37.34 29.48 7.98
C ARG A 574 -36.07 28.82 7.47
N CYS A 575 -36.14 27.53 7.37
CA CYS A 575 -35.09 26.72 6.76
C CYS A 575 -35.67 25.98 5.55
N THR A 576 -35.18 26.31 4.36
CA THR A 576 -35.54 25.61 3.13
C THR A 576 -34.45 24.62 2.81
N MET A 577 -34.78 23.37 2.56
CA MET A 577 -33.80 22.31 2.30
C MET A 577 -34.28 21.37 1.21
N ALA A 578 -33.29 20.75 0.51
CA ALA A 578 -33.52 19.71 -0.48
C ALA A 578 -32.45 18.61 -0.32
N LEU A 579 -32.80 17.39 -0.66
CA LEU A 579 -31.99 16.19 -0.52
C LEU A 579 -31.78 15.51 -1.86
N ALA A 580 -30.56 15.07 -2.11
CA ALA A 580 -30.19 14.21 -3.24
C ALA A 580 -29.67 12.88 -2.68
N GLY A 581 -30.54 11.92 -2.42
CA GLY A 581 -30.19 10.60 -1.88
C GLY A 581 -29.57 10.59 -0.47
N HIS A 582 -29.62 11.73 0.23
CA HIS A 582 -28.92 11.91 1.51
C HIS A 582 -29.88 11.65 2.70
N PRO A 583 -29.38 11.18 3.87
CA PRO A 583 -30.19 11.03 5.06
C PRO A 583 -30.83 12.36 5.51
N PRO A 584 -32.04 12.34 6.10
CA PRO A 584 -32.68 13.55 6.62
C PRO A 584 -31.92 14.09 7.83
N PRO A 585 -31.88 15.41 8.04
CA PRO A 585 -31.19 16.01 9.19
C PRO A 585 -31.96 15.70 10.48
N ALA A 586 -31.23 15.66 11.61
CA ALA A 586 -31.88 15.67 12.92
C ALA A 586 -32.13 17.12 13.36
N ILE A 587 -33.35 17.42 13.78
CA ILE A 587 -33.75 18.72 14.30
C ILE A 587 -34.07 18.57 15.78
N ILE A 588 -33.34 19.32 16.62
CA ILE A 588 -33.54 19.37 18.08
C ILE A 588 -34.13 20.72 18.42
N GLY A 589 -35.38 20.73 18.86
CA GLY A 589 -36.03 21.91 19.30
C GLY A 589 -35.40 22.49 20.57
N PRO A 590 -35.74 23.78 20.93
CA PRO A 590 -35.18 24.45 22.11
C PRO A 590 -35.45 23.72 23.43
N GLN A 591 -36.48 22.86 23.49
CA GLN A 591 -36.86 22.05 24.65
C GLN A 591 -36.22 20.67 24.67
N GLY A 592 -35.34 20.35 23.67
CA GLY A 592 -34.63 19.09 23.60
C GLY A 592 -35.38 17.97 22.86
N GLN A 593 -36.55 18.23 22.26
CA GLN A 593 -37.23 17.24 21.42
C GLN A 593 -36.46 17.03 20.11
N VAL A 594 -36.21 15.77 19.77
CA VAL A 594 -35.54 15.40 18.52
C VAL A 594 -36.56 14.92 17.51
N THR A 595 -36.46 15.44 16.30
CA THR A 595 -37.30 15.01 15.16
C THR A 595 -36.43 14.81 13.94
N PHE A 596 -36.75 13.79 13.15
CA PHE A 596 -36.22 13.58 11.81
C PHE A 596 -37.38 13.89 10.84
N PRO A 597 -37.33 15.03 10.12
CA PRO A 597 -38.42 15.40 9.24
C PRO A 597 -38.53 14.39 8.06
N ASP A 598 -39.79 14.09 7.72
CA ASP A 598 -40.07 13.30 6.51
C ASP A 598 -39.92 14.21 5.30
N LEU A 599 -38.81 14.09 4.58
CA LEU A 599 -38.44 14.93 3.44
C LEU A 599 -38.36 14.09 2.15
N PRO A 600 -38.76 14.65 1.00
CA PRO A 600 -38.51 14.00 -0.30
C PRO A 600 -37.00 13.76 -0.48
N THR A 601 -36.61 12.50 -0.60
CA THR A 601 -35.18 12.14 -0.58
C THR A 601 -34.49 12.36 -1.92
N GLY A 602 -35.20 12.56 -3.02
CA GLY A 602 -34.60 12.70 -4.36
C GLY A 602 -33.68 11.53 -4.77
N SER A 603 -33.22 11.52 -5.99
CA SER A 603 -32.18 10.56 -6.41
C SER A 603 -30.79 11.06 -6.00
N PRO A 604 -29.83 10.16 -5.71
CA PRO A 604 -28.43 10.58 -5.59
C PRO A 604 -27.94 11.27 -6.88
N LEU A 605 -27.00 12.19 -6.75
CA LEU A 605 -26.37 12.91 -7.85
C LEU A 605 -25.65 11.95 -8.79
N GLY A 606 -25.72 12.19 -10.09
CA GLY A 606 -25.00 11.43 -11.11
C GLY A 606 -25.70 10.16 -11.60
N ILE A 607 -26.81 9.75 -11.00
CA ILE A 607 -27.53 8.53 -11.42
C ILE A 607 -28.36 8.76 -12.70
N GLY A 608 -28.62 10.03 -13.03
CA GLY A 608 -29.23 10.39 -14.34
C GLY A 608 -30.70 9.98 -14.51
N LEU A 609 -31.47 9.86 -13.41
CA LEU A 609 -32.88 9.49 -13.48
C LEU A 609 -33.79 10.62 -13.96
N GLY A 610 -33.29 11.86 -14.05
CA GLY A 610 -34.06 13.03 -14.45
C GLY A 610 -35.25 13.36 -13.55
N ILE A 611 -35.24 12.91 -12.31
CA ILE A 611 -36.26 13.19 -11.31
C ILE A 611 -35.94 14.57 -10.68
N PRO A 612 -36.88 15.53 -10.70
CA PRO A 612 -36.66 16.83 -10.11
C PRO A 612 -36.50 16.70 -8.58
N PHE A 613 -35.62 17.51 -8.01
CA PHE A 613 -35.49 17.64 -6.57
C PHE A 613 -36.62 18.51 -6.03
N GLU A 614 -37.06 18.25 -4.81
CA GLU A 614 -38.11 19.02 -4.15
C GLU A 614 -37.57 19.72 -2.90
N ALA A 615 -37.83 21.01 -2.79
CA ALA A 615 -37.47 21.79 -1.61
C ALA A 615 -38.61 21.82 -0.59
N VAL A 616 -38.26 21.62 0.68
CA VAL A 616 -39.23 21.74 1.80
C VAL A 616 -38.82 22.90 2.72
N GLU A 617 -39.80 23.69 3.14
CA GLU A 617 -39.60 24.79 4.06
C GLU A 617 -40.10 24.43 5.47
N LEU A 618 -39.24 24.56 6.47
CA LEU A 618 -39.54 24.30 7.88
C LEU A 618 -39.31 25.57 8.72
N GLU A 619 -40.15 25.80 9.70
CA GLU A 619 -39.90 26.85 10.68
C GLU A 619 -39.04 26.31 11.84
N LEU A 620 -37.90 26.93 12.07
CA LEU A 620 -36.97 26.60 13.16
C LEU A 620 -36.95 27.71 14.19
N PRO A 621 -37.55 27.51 15.36
CA PRO A 621 -37.47 28.46 16.48
C PRO A 621 -36.00 28.78 16.82
N GLU A 622 -35.79 29.97 17.39
CA GLU A 622 -34.45 30.34 17.88
C GLU A 622 -33.95 29.37 18.94
N GLY A 623 -32.67 28.99 18.83
CA GLY A 623 -32.04 28.00 19.69
C GLY A 623 -32.24 26.53 19.23
N SER A 624 -33.01 26.30 18.15
CA SER A 624 -33.08 24.96 17.54
C SER A 624 -31.69 24.53 17.07
N LEU A 625 -31.37 23.24 17.20
CA LEU A 625 -30.16 22.67 16.70
C LEU A 625 -30.49 21.82 15.47
N LEU A 626 -29.86 22.13 14.36
CA LEU A 626 -29.88 21.35 13.14
C LEU A 626 -28.60 20.54 13.08
N ALA A 627 -28.72 19.21 12.92
CA ALA A 627 -27.59 18.28 12.75
C ALA A 627 -27.66 17.64 11.35
N LEU A 628 -26.69 17.96 10.53
CA LEU A 628 -26.46 17.33 9.23
C LEU A 628 -25.32 16.35 9.38
N TYR A 629 -25.43 15.16 8.78
CA TYR A 629 -24.48 14.07 8.98
C TYR A 629 -24.50 13.12 7.80
N THR A 630 -23.38 12.44 7.57
CA THR A 630 -23.25 11.35 6.56
C THR A 630 -23.68 10.02 7.16
N ASP A 631 -23.96 9.06 6.31
CA ASP A 631 -24.46 7.73 6.69
C ASP A 631 -23.47 6.95 7.56
N GLY A 632 -22.16 7.16 7.42
CA GLY A 632 -21.15 6.55 8.29
C GLY A 632 -21.36 6.84 9.79
N LEU A 633 -22.08 7.91 10.17
CA LEU A 633 -22.43 8.18 11.56
C LEU A 633 -23.59 7.31 12.07
N ILE A 634 -24.51 6.93 11.19
CA ILE A 634 -25.74 6.19 11.54
C ILE A 634 -25.72 4.74 11.08
N GLU A 635 -24.83 4.37 10.18
CA GLU A 635 -24.67 3.00 9.73
C GLU A 635 -24.15 2.13 10.88
N THR A 636 -24.87 1.03 11.14
CA THR A 636 -24.49 0.05 12.15
C THR A 636 -24.00 -1.24 11.48
N ARG A 637 -23.30 -2.11 12.24
CA ARG A 637 -22.82 -3.39 11.71
C ARG A 637 -23.90 -4.26 11.09
N ASP A 638 -25.12 -4.12 11.58
CA ASP A 638 -26.27 -4.88 11.10
C ASP A 638 -27.02 -4.11 9.99
N HIS A 639 -26.45 -3.00 9.50
CA HIS A 639 -27.04 -2.07 8.51
C HIS A 639 -28.42 -1.51 8.91
N ASP A 640 -28.66 -1.37 10.21
CA ASP A 640 -29.90 -0.79 10.76
C ASP A 640 -29.74 0.73 10.94
N ILE A 641 -30.13 1.48 9.90
CA ILE A 641 -30.09 2.95 9.85
C ILE A 641 -31.03 3.57 10.89
N GLU A 642 -32.21 2.97 11.13
CA GLU A 642 -33.18 3.48 12.09
C GLU A 642 -32.63 3.46 13.52
N GLU A 643 -31.92 2.40 13.88
CA GLU A 643 -31.22 2.29 15.17
C GLU A 643 -30.09 3.31 15.28
N GLY A 644 -29.33 3.54 14.20
CA GLY A 644 -28.30 4.58 14.13
C GLY A 644 -28.87 5.96 14.37
N MET A 645 -29.95 6.32 13.66
CA MET A 645 -30.66 7.59 13.84
C MET A 645 -31.21 7.74 15.26
N ARG A 646 -31.75 6.69 15.85
CA ARG A 646 -32.25 6.70 17.23
C ARG A 646 -31.13 6.96 18.25
N ARG A 647 -29.93 6.36 18.06
CA ARG A 647 -28.75 6.60 18.91
C ARG A 647 -28.26 8.04 18.77
N LEU A 648 -28.13 8.52 17.54
CA LEU A 648 -27.76 9.92 17.27
C LEU A 648 -28.74 10.88 17.94
N GLY A 649 -30.05 10.67 17.77
CA GLY A 649 -31.08 11.46 18.40
C GLY A 649 -30.95 11.48 19.93
N THR A 650 -30.68 10.33 20.55
CA THR A 650 -30.48 10.20 21.99
C THR A 650 -29.24 10.98 22.46
N ALA A 651 -28.13 10.91 21.70
CA ALA A 651 -26.90 11.66 22.01
C ALA A 651 -27.10 13.19 21.91
N LEU A 652 -27.83 13.62 20.87
CA LEU A 652 -28.10 15.05 20.61
C LEU A 652 -29.14 15.68 21.58
N ALA A 653 -30.07 14.88 22.11
CA ALA A 653 -31.06 15.34 23.09
C ALA A 653 -30.45 15.69 24.45
N GLN A 654 -29.24 15.22 24.75
CA GLN A 654 -28.62 15.47 26.04
C GLN A 654 -28.12 16.91 26.16
N PRO A 655 -28.40 17.59 27.30
CA PRO A 655 -27.90 18.94 27.52
C PRO A 655 -26.39 19.03 27.43
N SER A 656 -25.88 20.02 26.72
CA SER A 656 -24.45 20.26 26.61
C SER A 656 -24.10 21.72 26.80
N ARG A 657 -22.92 21.99 27.40
CA ARG A 657 -22.42 23.35 27.62
C ARG A 657 -21.92 23.99 26.32
N SER A 658 -21.43 23.18 25.37
CA SER A 658 -20.94 23.67 24.08
C SER A 658 -21.37 22.76 22.93
N LEU A 659 -21.40 23.30 21.70
CA LEU A 659 -21.65 22.51 20.51
C LEU A 659 -20.49 21.53 20.25
N GLU A 660 -19.28 21.91 20.63
CA GLU A 660 -18.09 21.07 20.51
C GLU A 660 -18.17 19.78 21.33
N ASP A 661 -18.62 19.92 22.61
CA ASP A 661 -18.86 18.75 23.47
C ASP A 661 -19.96 17.84 22.90
N LEU A 662 -20.98 18.45 22.30
CA LEU A 662 -22.09 17.73 21.71
C LEU A 662 -21.63 16.94 20.46
N CYS A 663 -20.83 17.55 19.58
CA CYS A 663 -20.21 16.88 18.45
C CYS A 663 -19.38 15.68 18.93
N THR A 664 -18.53 15.89 19.92
CA THR A 664 -17.66 14.82 20.44
C THR A 664 -18.47 13.63 20.98
N ARG A 665 -19.55 13.90 21.73
CA ARG A 665 -20.42 12.82 22.24
C ARG A 665 -21.19 12.12 21.13
N ALA A 666 -21.71 12.85 20.16
CA ALA A 666 -22.45 12.26 19.06
C ALA A 666 -21.60 11.34 18.21
N THR A 667 -20.32 11.67 18.02
CA THR A 667 -19.37 10.82 17.28
C THR A 667 -18.78 9.66 18.10
N GLN A 668 -18.85 9.71 19.45
CA GLN A 668 -18.35 8.65 20.34
C GLN A 668 -19.39 7.54 20.62
N THR A 669 -20.56 7.57 19.99
CA THR A 669 -21.64 6.59 20.22
C THR A 669 -21.34 5.18 19.70
N SER A 670 -20.23 4.99 19.00
CA SER A 670 -19.71 3.66 18.60
C SER A 670 -18.44 3.32 19.40
N PRO A 671 -18.55 2.65 20.56
CA PRO A 671 -17.39 2.38 21.40
C PRO A 671 -16.50 1.30 20.80
N GLY A 672 -15.26 1.65 20.52
CA GLY A 672 -14.13 0.69 20.46
C GLY A 672 -13.79 0.11 19.12
N GLN A 673 -14.25 0.66 18.00
CA GLN A 673 -13.79 0.25 16.67
C GLN A 673 -13.62 1.45 15.75
N ALA A 674 -12.63 1.35 14.86
CA ALA A 674 -12.46 2.25 13.76
C ALA A 674 -13.73 2.27 12.87
N PRO A 675 -14.16 3.45 12.39
CA PRO A 675 -15.33 3.57 11.53
C PRO A 675 -15.09 2.84 10.21
N SER A 676 -16.12 2.15 9.73
CA SER A 676 -16.11 1.45 8.43
C SER A 676 -16.21 2.39 7.25
N ASP A 677 -16.75 3.59 7.47
CA ASP A 677 -16.88 4.65 6.50
C ASP A 677 -16.56 6.00 7.14
N ASP A 678 -16.35 7.04 6.35
CA ASP A 678 -16.14 8.39 6.81
C ASP A 678 -17.32 8.89 7.62
N ILE A 679 -17.04 9.65 8.65
CA ILE A 679 -18.06 10.25 9.49
C ILE A 679 -17.95 11.76 9.42
N THR A 680 -18.98 12.40 8.90
CA THR A 680 -19.15 13.83 8.93
C THR A 680 -20.35 14.22 9.81
N LEU A 681 -20.16 15.16 10.71
CA LEU A 681 -21.22 15.76 11.52
C LEU A 681 -21.05 17.29 11.55
N LEU A 682 -22.07 18.01 11.07
CA LEU A 682 -22.19 19.46 11.14
C LEU A 682 -23.37 19.82 12.02
N LEU A 683 -23.10 20.49 13.14
CA LEU A 683 -24.10 21.03 14.05
C LEU A 683 -24.24 22.51 13.82
N ALA A 684 -25.49 22.99 13.66
CA ALA A 684 -25.84 24.41 13.51
C ALA A 684 -26.95 24.78 14.46
N ARG A 685 -26.64 25.61 15.48
CA ARG A 685 -27.63 26.15 16.38
C ARG A 685 -28.21 27.48 15.86
N THR A 686 -29.49 27.50 15.60
CA THR A 686 -30.17 28.66 15.01
C THR A 686 -30.15 29.88 15.98
N ARG A 687 -29.95 31.05 15.40
CA ARG A 687 -30.05 32.34 16.03
C ARG A 687 -31.06 33.19 15.27
N SER A 688 -31.74 34.10 15.91
CA SER A 688 -32.57 35.09 15.25
C SER A 688 -31.91 36.49 15.27
N LEU A 689 -32.18 37.27 14.25
CA LEU A 689 -31.77 38.68 14.26
C LEU A 689 -32.70 39.48 15.14
N SER A 690 -32.13 40.33 16.00
CA SER A 690 -32.92 41.23 16.82
C SER A 690 -33.81 42.15 15.96
N PRO A 691 -35.08 42.43 16.37
CA PRO A 691 -35.91 43.38 15.67
C PRO A 691 -35.30 44.77 15.55
N THR A 692 -34.32 45.11 16.41
CA THR A 692 -33.55 46.35 16.30
C THR A 692 -32.56 46.39 15.17
N GLN A 693 -32.19 45.22 14.63
CA GLN A 693 -31.24 45.08 13.52
C GLN A 693 -31.92 45.02 12.17
N VAL A 694 -33.24 44.87 12.11
CA VAL A 694 -34.00 44.73 10.86
C VAL A 694 -35.06 45.83 10.80
N ALA A 695 -35.20 46.42 9.63
CA ALA A 695 -36.29 47.36 9.35
C ALA A 695 -36.94 46.96 8.03
N SER A 696 -38.25 46.75 8.05
CA SER A 696 -39.01 46.31 6.87
C SER A 696 -40.21 47.24 6.63
N TRP A 697 -40.44 47.56 5.37
CA TRP A 697 -41.54 48.44 4.95
C TRP A 697 -42.20 47.89 3.67
N THR A 698 -43.50 48.05 3.58
CA THR A 698 -44.23 47.80 2.36
C THR A 698 -44.58 49.16 1.70
N LEU A 699 -44.20 49.32 0.45
CA LEU A 699 -44.37 50.52 -0.37
C LEU A 699 -45.41 50.30 -1.44
N PRO A 700 -46.20 51.33 -1.77
CA PRO A 700 -47.10 51.26 -2.95
C PRO A 700 -46.26 51.21 -4.22
N ASN A 701 -46.80 50.55 -5.27
CA ASN A 701 -46.13 50.49 -6.56
C ASN A 701 -46.48 51.72 -7.41
N ASP A 702 -45.98 52.86 -6.97
CA ASP A 702 -46.15 54.14 -7.64
C ASP A 702 -44.89 55.03 -7.54
N ARG A 703 -44.88 56.19 -8.13
CA ARG A 703 -43.78 57.14 -8.14
C ARG A 703 -43.44 57.70 -6.75
N THR A 704 -44.36 57.63 -5.81
CA THR A 704 -44.14 58.10 -4.41
C THR A 704 -43.32 57.11 -3.57
N ALA A 705 -43.22 55.85 -4.02
CA ALA A 705 -42.46 54.85 -3.33
C ALA A 705 -40.99 55.24 -3.20
N VAL A 706 -40.37 55.79 -4.23
CA VAL A 706 -38.94 56.12 -4.23
C VAL A 706 -38.54 57.19 -3.20
N PRO A 707 -39.18 58.40 -3.17
CA PRO A 707 -38.85 59.40 -2.13
C PRO A 707 -39.21 58.92 -0.74
N ASN A 708 -40.29 58.16 -0.56
CA ASN A 708 -40.65 57.57 0.73
C ASN A 708 -39.59 56.56 1.20
N ALA A 709 -39.17 55.66 0.34
CA ALA A 709 -38.11 54.67 0.63
C ALA A 709 -36.82 55.37 1.09
N ARG A 710 -36.37 56.41 0.38
CA ARG A 710 -35.19 57.18 0.76
C ARG A 710 -35.33 57.79 2.18
N HIS A 711 -36.46 58.41 2.43
CA HIS A 711 -36.70 59.04 3.74
C HIS A 711 -36.71 58.01 4.88
N MET A 712 -37.40 56.87 4.68
CA MET A 712 -37.43 55.78 5.63
C MET A 712 -36.05 55.19 5.89
N ALA A 713 -35.27 54.94 4.83
CA ALA A 713 -33.90 54.45 4.94
C ALA A 713 -32.98 55.42 5.68
N ALA A 714 -33.01 56.71 5.29
CA ALA A 714 -32.21 57.76 5.95
C ALA A 714 -32.48 57.84 7.45
N ARG A 715 -33.77 57.91 7.82
CA ARG A 715 -34.19 57.92 9.22
C ARG A 715 -33.67 56.74 10.00
N ARG A 716 -33.81 55.51 9.41
CA ARG A 716 -33.34 54.27 10.08
C ARG A 716 -31.82 54.23 10.23
N LEU A 717 -31.09 54.72 9.26
CA LEU A 717 -29.63 54.82 9.35
C LEU A 717 -29.18 55.74 10.44
N THR A 718 -29.84 56.90 10.62
CA THR A 718 -29.58 57.80 11.73
C THR A 718 -29.90 57.14 13.10
N GLU A 719 -31.02 56.40 13.22
CA GLU A 719 -31.36 55.64 14.41
C GLU A 719 -30.30 54.54 14.73
N TRP A 720 -29.61 54.03 13.73
CA TRP A 720 -28.55 53.05 13.86
C TRP A 720 -27.14 53.63 14.04
N GLY A 721 -26.96 54.95 13.95
CA GLY A 721 -25.66 55.65 14.01
C GLY A 721 -24.80 55.38 12.75
N LEU A 722 -25.44 55.25 11.59
CA LEU A 722 -24.80 54.93 10.30
C LEU A 722 -24.94 56.10 9.30
N GLU A 723 -24.86 57.37 9.80
CA GLU A 723 -24.98 58.56 8.98
C GLU A 723 -23.97 58.59 7.82
N GLY A 724 -22.78 58.00 8.03
CA GLY A 724 -21.74 57.90 6.99
C GLY A 724 -22.14 57.09 5.76
N LEU A 725 -23.13 56.22 5.87
CA LEU A 725 -23.65 55.40 4.75
C LEU A 725 -24.92 55.99 4.15
N GLN A 726 -25.44 57.11 4.67
CA GLN A 726 -26.73 57.61 4.33
C GLN A 726 -26.88 57.94 2.84
N ASP A 727 -25.93 58.68 2.27
CA ASP A 727 -25.98 59.11 0.88
C ASP A 727 -25.90 57.93 -0.09
N SER A 728 -24.94 57.00 0.15
CA SER A 728 -24.76 55.81 -0.70
C SER A 728 -25.94 54.86 -0.60
N THR A 729 -26.48 54.64 0.59
CA THR A 729 -27.65 53.75 0.79
C THR A 729 -28.92 54.37 0.18
N GLN A 730 -29.15 55.72 0.33
CA GLN A 730 -30.29 56.38 -0.31
C GLN A 730 -30.23 56.26 -1.85
N LEU A 731 -29.04 56.29 -2.43
CA LEU A 731 -28.88 56.12 -3.87
C LEU A 731 -29.19 54.67 -4.27
N ILE A 732 -28.63 53.68 -3.56
CA ILE A 732 -28.92 52.24 -3.77
C ILE A 732 -30.45 51.99 -3.66
N VAL A 733 -31.09 52.44 -2.60
CA VAL A 733 -32.54 52.31 -2.40
C VAL A 733 -33.32 52.96 -3.54
N SER A 734 -32.89 54.16 -3.99
CA SER A 734 -33.55 54.86 -5.12
C SER A 734 -33.50 54.03 -6.39
N GLU A 735 -32.34 53.46 -6.72
CA GLU A 735 -32.17 52.68 -7.94
C GLU A 735 -32.95 51.36 -7.88
N LEU A 736 -32.84 50.63 -6.73
CA LEU A 736 -33.53 49.35 -6.60
C LEU A 736 -35.05 49.50 -6.57
N VAL A 737 -35.57 50.48 -5.82
CA VAL A 737 -37.03 50.76 -5.74
C VAL A 737 -37.56 51.30 -7.09
N THR A 738 -36.78 52.13 -7.78
CA THR A 738 -37.15 52.61 -9.15
C THR A 738 -37.29 51.44 -10.14
N ASN A 739 -36.37 50.47 -10.06
CA ASN A 739 -36.42 49.25 -10.87
C ASN A 739 -37.67 48.44 -10.54
N ALA A 740 -37.96 48.23 -9.26
CA ALA A 740 -39.16 47.54 -8.82
C ALA A 740 -40.45 48.23 -9.29
N VAL A 741 -40.60 49.57 -9.17
CA VAL A 741 -41.74 50.31 -9.69
C VAL A 741 -41.92 50.22 -11.19
N ARG A 742 -40.78 50.10 -11.93
CA ARG A 742 -40.83 50.02 -13.42
C ARG A 742 -41.22 48.65 -13.95
N HIS A 743 -40.84 47.59 -13.23
CA HIS A 743 -40.91 46.22 -13.76
C HIS A 743 -41.93 45.35 -13.01
N SER A 744 -42.45 45.76 -11.88
CA SER A 744 -43.40 45.01 -11.06
C SER A 744 -44.77 45.64 -11.09
N THR A 745 -45.83 44.87 -10.81
CA THR A 745 -47.20 45.31 -10.69
C THR A 745 -47.77 45.23 -9.25
N GLY A 746 -47.09 44.52 -8.38
CA GLY A 746 -47.51 44.32 -6.98
C GLY A 746 -46.85 45.30 -5.97
N PRO A 747 -47.15 45.19 -4.70
CA PRO A 747 -46.51 45.99 -3.65
C PRO A 747 -45.00 45.71 -3.61
N ILE A 748 -44.24 46.74 -3.25
CA ILE A 748 -42.77 46.65 -3.15
C ILE A 748 -42.39 46.54 -1.68
N GLY A 749 -41.60 45.53 -1.36
CA GLY A 749 -40.98 45.38 -0.03
C GLY A 749 -39.61 46.03 0.01
N LEU A 750 -39.35 46.88 1.02
CA LEU A 750 -38.00 47.38 1.31
C LEU A 750 -37.59 46.87 2.68
N ARG A 751 -36.40 46.30 2.75
CA ARG A 751 -35.82 45.81 4.01
C ARG A 751 -34.38 46.30 4.15
N LEU A 752 -34.01 46.79 5.31
CA LEU A 752 -32.66 47.10 5.72
C LEU A 752 -32.25 46.17 6.87
N ILE A 753 -31.07 45.58 6.77
CA ILE A 753 -30.53 44.64 7.75
C ILE A 753 -29.13 45.12 8.18
N ARG A 754 -28.99 45.41 9.49
CA ARG A 754 -27.69 45.77 10.08
C ARG A 754 -27.08 44.60 10.80
N HIS A 755 -25.99 44.06 10.19
CA HIS A 755 -25.24 42.98 10.80
C HIS A 755 -23.73 43.29 10.68
N ARG A 756 -22.91 42.44 10.06
CA ARG A 756 -21.50 42.71 9.70
C ARG A 756 -21.39 43.73 8.56
N VAL A 757 -22.38 43.76 7.75
CA VAL A 757 -22.59 44.67 6.63
C VAL A 757 -23.97 45.28 6.79
N LEU A 758 -24.22 46.39 6.09
CA LEU A 758 -25.56 46.92 5.89
C LEU A 758 -26.11 46.32 4.60
N THR A 759 -27.16 45.52 4.69
CA THR A 759 -27.84 44.96 3.51
C THR A 759 -29.14 45.74 3.25
N CYS A 760 -29.30 46.17 1.99
CA CYS A 760 -30.52 46.72 1.44
C CYS A 760 -31.17 45.67 0.53
N GLU A 761 -32.39 45.26 0.84
CA GLU A 761 -33.21 44.33 0.05
C GLU A 761 -34.45 45.02 -0.49
N VAL A 762 -34.75 44.80 -1.76
CA VAL A 762 -35.99 45.24 -2.38
C VAL A 762 -36.69 44.05 -2.99
N PHE A 763 -37.84 43.69 -2.47
CA PHE A 763 -38.74 42.67 -3.01
C PHE A 763 -39.71 43.28 -4.03
N ASP A 764 -39.92 42.58 -5.12
CA ASP A 764 -40.94 42.87 -6.11
C ASP A 764 -41.55 41.60 -6.73
N THR A 765 -42.75 41.70 -7.29
CA THR A 765 -43.51 40.55 -7.84
C THR A 765 -43.10 40.12 -9.24
N ASP A 766 -42.08 40.72 -9.85
CA ASP A 766 -41.57 40.30 -11.18
C ASP A 766 -40.53 39.18 -11.01
N ALA A 767 -40.77 38.06 -11.65
CA ALA A 767 -39.91 36.89 -11.57
C ALA A 767 -38.60 37.00 -12.40
N HIS A 768 -38.43 38.00 -13.24
CA HIS A 768 -37.27 38.13 -14.10
C HIS A 768 -36.07 38.71 -13.36
N SER A 769 -34.97 37.99 -13.31
CA SER A 769 -33.70 38.44 -12.69
C SER A 769 -33.14 39.66 -13.44
N PRO A 770 -32.65 40.68 -12.75
CA PRO A 770 -32.05 41.85 -13.36
C PRO A 770 -30.74 41.50 -14.05
N ARG A 771 -30.55 42.01 -15.28
CA ARG A 771 -29.26 41.81 -16.01
C ARG A 771 -28.46 43.09 -16.06
N LEU A 772 -27.19 42.98 -15.71
CA LEU A 772 -26.24 44.11 -15.83
C LEU A 772 -26.06 44.41 -17.34
N ARG A 773 -26.51 45.62 -17.78
CA ARG A 773 -26.23 46.11 -19.14
C ARG A 773 -25.09 47.11 -19.04
N HIS A 774 -24.06 46.98 -19.86
CA HIS A 774 -23.05 48.01 -20.06
C HIS A 774 -23.73 49.20 -20.79
N ALA A 775 -24.23 50.17 -20.03
CA ALA A 775 -24.79 51.41 -20.61
C ALA A 775 -23.65 52.20 -21.26
N ARG A 776 -23.83 52.61 -22.51
CA ARG A 776 -22.95 53.60 -23.15
C ARG A 776 -23.09 54.93 -22.45
N ALA A 777 -22.08 55.79 -22.51
CA ALA A 777 -22.00 57.08 -21.83
C ALA A 777 -23.21 58.02 -22.09
N ILE A 778 -24.03 57.74 -23.12
CA ILE A 778 -25.15 58.53 -23.61
C ILE A 778 -26.53 57.95 -23.18
N ASP A 779 -26.59 56.72 -22.67
CA ASP A 779 -27.86 56.10 -22.30
C ASP A 779 -28.31 56.54 -20.90
N GLU A 780 -29.42 57.30 -20.84
CA GLU A 780 -30.06 57.68 -19.59
C GLU A 780 -30.67 56.48 -18.83
N ASN A 781 -31.00 55.40 -19.54
CA ASN A 781 -31.56 54.18 -19.01
C ASN A 781 -30.51 53.06 -18.94
N GLY A 782 -30.23 52.54 -17.74
CA GLY A 782 -29.34 51.38 -17.54
C GLY A 782 -28.16 51.67 -16.61
N ARG A 783 -28.01 52.89 -16.07
CA ARG A 783 -26.94 53.25 -15.10
C ARG A 783 -27.19 52.81 -13.67
N GLY A 784 -28.47 52.51 -13.33
CA GLY A 784 -28.88 52.23 -11.94
C GLY A 784 -28.14 51.10 -11.30
N LEU A 785 -28.11 49.91 -11.93
CA LEU A 785 -27.39 48.75 -11.39
C LEU A 785 -25.88 48.93 -11.41
N PHE A 786 -25.35 49.71 -12.33
CA PHE A 786 -23.93 50.08 -12.35
C PHE A 786 -23.57 50.92 -11.12
N LEU A 787 -24.42 51.91 -10.77
CA LEU A 787 -24.24 52.69 -9.53
C LEU A 787 -24.35 51.82 -8.28
N VAL A 788 -25.31 50.89 -8.25
CA VAL A 788 -25.41 49.90 -7.18
C VAL A 788 -24.11 49.09 -7.07
N THR A 789 -23.55 48.63 -8.17
CA THR A 789 -22.27 47.90 -8.18
C THR A 789 -21.11 48.71 -7.60
N GLN A 790 -21.08 50.03 -7.88
CA GLN A 790 -19.98 50.89 -7.40
C GLN A 790 -20.15 51.28 -5.90
N LEU A 791 -21.36 51.30 -5.38
CA LEU A 791 -21.68 51.71 -4.01
C LEU A 791 -21.82 50.54 -3.05
N SER A 792 -21.78 49.30 -3.55
CA SER A 792 -21.93 48.11 -2.75
C SER A 792 -20.68 47.22 -2.81
N ARG A 793 -20.43 46.52 -1.74
CA ARG A 793 -19.43 45.45 -1.69
C ARG A 793 -19.82 44.25 -2.59
N ARG A 794 -21.08 43.85 -2.51
CA ARG A 794 -21.72 42.81 -3.33
C ARG A 794 -23.18 43.25 -3.57
N TRP A 795 -23.72 42.78 -4.69
CA TRP A 795 -25.14 42.88 -4.97
C TRP A 795 -25.60 41.67 -5.75
N GLY A 796 -26.87 41.36 -5.75
CA GLY A 796 -27.44 40.24 -6.49
C GLY A 796 -28.94 40.25 -6.49
N ALA A 797 -29.52 39.17 -7.00
CA ALA A 797 -30.92 38.92 -6.96
C ALA A 797 -31.16 37.44 -6.62
N ARG A 798 -32.23 37.18 -5.86
CA ARG A 798 -32.71 35.84 -5.56
C ARG A 798 -34.19 35.72 -5.85
N SER A 799 -34.59 34.48 -6.21
CA SER A 799 -36.01 34.16 -6.32
C SER A 799 -36.64 33.96 -4.96
N GLU A 800 -37.84 34.46 -4.75
CA GLU A 800 -38.69 34.20 -3.57
C GLU A 800 -40.10 33.81 -4.05
N SER A 801 -40.86 33.14 -3.17
CA SER A 801 -42.24 32.78 -3.50
C SER A 801 -43.06 34.02 -3.85
N GLY A 802 -43.48 34.13 -5.11
CA GLY A 802 -44.25 35.22 -5.64
C GLY A 802 -43.50 36.43 -6.21
N GLY A 803 -42.16 36.33 -6.38
CA GLY A 803 -41.37 37.39 -6.97
C GLY A 803 -39.88 37.21 -6.87
N LYS A 804 -39.14 38.30 -6.73
CA LYS A 804 -37.69 38.32 -6.49
C LYS A 804 -37.30 39.36 -5.44
N VAL A 805 -36.15 39.13 -4.85
CA VAL A 805 -35.45 40.13 -4.01
C VAL A 805 -34.17 40.54 -4.72
N VAL A 806 -34.01 41.84 -4.95
CA VAL A 806 -32.75 42.45 -5.36
C VAL A 806 -32.08 43.06 -4.15
N TRP A 807 -30.83 42.69 -3.89
CA TRP A 807 -30.13 43.07 -2.69
C TRP A 807 -28.77 43.74 -2.97
N ALA A 808 -28.29 44.54 -2.05
CA ALA A 808 -26.99 45.16 -2.07
C ALA A 808 -26.39 45.24 -0.65
N GLU A 809 -25.12 44.94 -0.51
CA GLU A 809 -24.37 44.95 0.77
C GLU A 809 -23.34 46.07 0.79
N GLN A 810 -23.23 46.77 1.92
CA GLN A 810 -22.26 47.85 2.16
C GLN A 810 -21.46 47.55 3.44
N ASP A 811 -20.13 47.79 3.40
CA ASP A 811 -19.30 47.65 4.61
C ASP A 811 -19.59 48.73 5.64
N LEU A 812 -19.73 48.34 6.93
CA LEU A 812 -20.02 49.27 8.03
C LEU A 812 -18.81 50.15 8.41
N GLU A 813 -17.59 49.75 8.04
CA GLU A 813 -16.34 50.41 8.49
C GLU A 813 -15.70 51.35 7.48
N SER A 814 -16.30 51.64 6.32
CA SER A 814 -15.58 52.29 5.20
C SER A 814 -15.44 53.80 5.25
N LEU A 815 -15.75 54.51 6.34
CA LEU A 815 -15.75 55.99 6.36
C LEU A 815 -14.99 56.69 7.48
N THR A 816 -14.23 56.01 8.33
CA THR A 816 -13.36 56.72 9.32
C THR A 816 -11.93 56.99 8.81
N ALA A 817 -11.58 56.61 7.57
CA ALA A 817 -10.21 56.73 7.02
C ALA A 817 -10.01 57.86 5.98
N SER A 818 -10.99 58.65 5.60
CA SER A 818 -10.86 59.61 4.48
C SER A 818 -11.00 61.14 4.80
N ILE A 819 -11.11 61.55 6.03
CA ILE A 819 -10.97 63.02 6.35
C ILE A 819 -10.10 63.17 7.59
N GLY A 820 -8.80 63.04 7.42
CA GLY A 820 -7.80 63.42 8.42
C GLY A 820 -6.61 64.03 7.71
N HIS A 821 -6.66 65.35 7.42
CA HIS A 821 -5.48 66.15 7.17
C HIS A 821 -4.62 66.13 8.43
N ALA A 822 -3.52 65.32 8.37
CA ALA A 822 -2.47 65.40 9.38
C ALA A 822 -1.27 66.16 8.78
N PRO A 823 -0.74 67.14 9.52
CA PRO A 823 0.43 67.92 9.05
C PRO A 823 1.70 67.08 9.13
N LEU A 824 2.49 67.18 8.09
CA LEU A 824 3.86 66.66 8.01
C LEU A 824 4.71 67.17 9.17
N ARG A 825 5.08 66.36 10.13
CA ARG A 825 6.30 66.45 10.94
C ARG A 825 6.64 65.12 11.61
N GLY A 826 7.90 64.69 11.38
CA GLY A 826 8.57 63.73 12.23
C GLY A 826 8.84 62.36 11.61
N THR A 827 10.03 62.21 11.15
CA THR A 827 10.63 60.89 10.76
C THR A 827 10.70 59.94 11.93
N PRO A 828 10.17 58.70 11.87
CA PRO A 828 10.47 57.68 12.86
C PRO A 828 11.71 56.88 12.49
N ARG A 829 12.55 56.62 13.47
CA ARG A 829 13.67 55.69 13.47
C ARG A 829 13.18 54.26 13.19
N PRO A 830 13.95 53.44 12.49
CA PRO A 830 13.56 52.03 12.25
C PRO A 830 13.73 51.17 13.51
N PRO A 831 12.83 50.20 13.76
CA PRO A 831 12.99 49.24 14.84
C PRO A 831 14.01 48.17 14.46
N GLN A 832 14.76 47.76 15.49
CA GLN A 832 15.80 46.72 15.44
C GLN A 832 15.24 45.38 14.96
N ARG A 833 15.94 44.80 14.00
CA ARG A 833 15.75 43.45 13.50
C ARG A 833 16.15 42.42 14.56
N GLY A 834 15.19 41.67 15.05
CA GLY A 834 15.40 40.44 15.83
C GLY A 834 14.73 39.27 15.13
N ARG A 835 15.52 38.35 14.66
CA ARG A 835 15.30 36.91 14.45
C ARG A 835 13.91 36.44 14.00
N LEU A 836 13.69 36.31 12.69
CA LEU A 836 12.81 35.29 12.08
C LEU A 836 13.11 35.18 10.57
N TRP A 837 14.27 34.65 10.22
CA TRP A 837 14.58 34.21 8.85
C TRP A 837 15.43 32.95 8.91
N ALA A 838 14.79 31.83 9.08
CA ALA A 838 15.43 30.53 8.86
C ALA A 838 14.38 29.48 8.47
N VAL A 839 13.62 29.70 7.41
CA VAL A 839 12.94 28.64 6.65
C VAL A 839 12.41 29.25 5.34
N LEU A 840 13.27 29.62 4.40
CA LEU A 840 12.92 29.68 2.97
C LEU A 840 14.23 29.82 2.18
N GLY A 841 14.49 28.83 1.35
CA GLY A 841 15.69 28.71 0.53
C GLY A 841 15.89 29.88 -0.41
N ARG A 842 17.16 30.23 -0.62
CA ARG A 842 17.62 31.32 -1.52
C ARG A 842 17.24 31.00 -2.97
N PRO A 843 16.70 31.96 -3.74
CA PRO A 843 16.60 31.85 -5.19
C PRO A 843 17.97 31.98 -5.86
N ARG A 844 18.22 31.11 -6.82
CA ARG A 844 19.40 31.16 -7.69
C ARG A 844 19.33 32.39 -8.57
N THR A 845 20.35 33.21 -8.53
CA THR A 845 20.58 34.33 -9.47
C THR A 845 20.93 33.80 -10.84
N ALA A 846 20.24 34.29 -11.87
CA ALA A 846 20.62 34.08 -13.25
C ALA A 846 21.69 35.15 -13.64
N ILE A 847 22.79 34.71 -14.22
CA ILE A 847 23.90 35.53 -14.72
C ILE A 847 23.78 35.57 -16.25
N ASP A 848 23.94 36.73 -16.87
CA ASP A 848 24.00 36.88 -18.32
C ASP A 848 25.42 36.63 -18.84
N ASP A 849 25.57 36.39 -20.14
CA ASP A 849 26.83 36.06 -20.81
C ASP A 849 27.95 37.15 -20.72
N ARG A 850 27.80 38.16 -19.89
CA ARG A 850 28.79 39.23 -19.69
C ARG A 850 29.09 39.59 -18.23
N GLY A 851 28.62 38.82 -17.26
CA GLY A 851 29.15 38.87 -15.89
C GLY A 851 28.76 40.07 -15.02
N SER A 852 27.67 40.81 -15.29
CA SER A 852 27.28 41.97 -14.48
C SER A 852 25.84 41.88 -13.98
N PRO A 853 25.57 42.21 -12.69
CA PRO A 853 24.22 42.13 -12.12
C PRO A 853 23.35 43.33 -12.52
N ARG A 854 22.14 43.04 -13.04
CA ARG A 854 21.12 44.06 -13.28
C ARG A 854 20.22 44.24 -12.08
N HIS A 855 20.13 45.43 -11.56
CA HIS A 855 19.15 45.88 -10.58
C HIS A 855 17.79 46.10 -11.26
N LEU A 856 16.77 45.39 -10.87
CA LEU A 856 15.36 45.66 -11.22
C LEU A 856 14.77 46.57 -10.13
N ASN A 857 14.36 47.75 -10.56
CA ASN A 857 13.71 48.77 -9.74
C ASN A 857 12.20 48.49 -9.66
N TRP A 858 11.68 48.27 -8.45
CA TRP A 858 10.28 48.06 -8.18
C TRP A 858 9.65 49.32 -7.60
N SER A 859 9.08 50.11 -8.46
CA SER A 859 8.19 51.18 -8.08
C SER A 859 7.08 51.29 -9.12
N GLU A 860 5.98 50.55 -8.87
CA GLU A 860 4.60 50.88 -9.23
C GLU A 860 3.59 49.84 -8.71
N PRO A 861 2.56 50.24 -7.99
CA PRO A 861 1.47 49.35 -7.61
C PRO A 861 0.38 49.45 -8.67
N TRP A 862 -0.08 48.32 -9.23
CA TRP A 862 -1.26 48.12 -10.08
C TRP A 862 -1.01 47.02 -11.09
N ALA A 863 -1.22 45.77 -10.72
CA ALA A 863 -1.59 44.67 -11.65
C ALA A 863 -1.90 43.38 -10.90
N CYS A 864 -3.03 43.30 -10.23
CA CYS A 864 -3.52 42.06 -9.63
C CYS A 864 -4.86 41.56 -10.25
N SER A 865 -5.27 42.06 -11.41
CA SER A 865 -6.51 41.57 -12.07
C SER A 865 -6.28 40.89 -13.43
N ALA A 866 -5.06 40.89 -13.96
CA ALA A 866 -4.80 40.31 -15.29
C ALA A 866 -4.23 38.88 -15.28
N SER A 867 -4.15 38.24 -14.12
CA SER A 867 -3.53 36.91 -13.99
C SER A 867 -4.49 35.74 -14.20
N LEU A 868 -5.79 35.92 -13.98
CA LEU A 868 -6.77 34.82 -14.16
C LEU A 868 -7.11 34.58 -15.65
N GLU A 869 -7.26 35.64 -16.45
CA GLU A 869 -7.55 35.48 -17.88
C GLU A 869 -6.38 34.87 -18.67
N ARG A 870 -5.15 35.15 -18.30
CA ARG A 870 -3.95 34.55 -18.92
C ARG A 870 -3.70 33.10 -18.50
N MET A 871 -4.17 32.67 -17.32
CA MET A 871 -4.11 31.26 -16.93
C MET A 871 -5.12 30.41 -17.72
N VAL A 872 -6.29 30.94 -18.00
CA VAL A 872 -7.32 30.26 -18.82
C VAL A 872 -6.89 30.15 -20.28
N GLU A 873 -6.27 31.22 -20.87
CA GLU A 873 -5.75 31.16 -22.24
C GLU A 873 -4.53 30.26 -22.39
N TRP A 874 -3.71 30.08 -21.35
CA TRP A 874 -2.56 29.18 -21.37
C TRP A 874 -2.99 27.69 -21.36
N PHE A 875 -4.10 27.35 -20.70
CA PHE A 875 -4.67 25.98 -20.72
C PHE A 875 -5.36 25.61 -22.03
N ILE A 876 -5.85 26.58 -22.80
CA ILE A 876 -6.57 26.35 -24.06
C ILE A 876 -5.65 26.23 -25.29
N ARG A 877 -4.38 26.66 -25.21
CA ARG A 877 -3.42 26.67 -26.32
C ARG A 877 -2.23 25.75 -26.17
N ARG A 878 -2.42 24.46 -25.82
CA ARG A 878 -1.37 23.46 -26.02
C ARG A 878 -1.56 22.74 -27.35
N PRO A 879 -0.60 22.76 -28.30
CA PRO A 879 -0.68 21.98 -29.53
C PRO A 879 -0.46 20.50 -29.19
N LYS A 880 -1.31 19.63 -29.74
CA LYS A 880 -1.20 18.18 -29.74
C LYS A 880 0.14 17.78 -30.34
N ILE A 881 1.01 17.15 -29.59
CA ILE A 881 2.22 16.49 -30.08
C ILE A 881 1.78 15.13 -30.63
N ALA A 882 1.89 14.98 -31.95
CA ALA A 882 1.67 13.71 -32.65
C ALA A 882 2.89 12.78 -32.47
N PRO A 883 2.72 11.46 -32.36
CA PRO A 883 3.85 10.53 -32.30
C PRO A 883 4.50 10.35 -33.67
N SER A 884 5.83 10.48 -33.70
CA SER A 884 6.66 10.24 -34.87
C SER A 884 6.74 8.75 -35.21
N THR A 885 6.19 8.33 -36.33
CA THR A 885 6.42 7.05 -36.97
C THR A 885 7.72 7.11 -37.78
N ARG A 886 8.68 6.23 -37.49
CA ARG A 886 9.77 5.90 -38.40
C ARG A 886 9.33 4.76 -39.30
N ALA A 887 9.36 5.03 -40.59
CA ALA A 887 9.13 4.09 -41.66
C ALA A 887 10.34 3.18 -41.87
N ALA A 888 10.09 1.91 -42.15
CA ALA A 888 11.00 1.05 -42.90
C ALA A 888 10.20 0.32 -43.99
N SER A 889 10.72 0.46 -45.18
CA SER A 889 10.25 0.08 -46.47
C SER A 889 10.19 -1.43 -46.74
N GLY A 890 9.22 -1.87 -47.56
CA GLY A 890 9.23 -3.21 -48.15
C GLY A 890 7.92 -3.60 -48.79
N SER A 891 7.80 -3.39 -50.09
CA SER A 891 6.65 -3.71 -50.97
C SER A 891 6.67 -5.17 -51.45
N PRO A 892 5.82 -5.57 -52.39
CA PRO A 892 4.47 -6.13 -52.20
C PRO A 892 4.28 -7.51 -52.87
N VAL A 893 3.21 -8.22 -52.52
CA VAL A 893 2.59 -9.21 -53.43
C VAL A 893 1.11 -9.38 -53.09
N ARG A 894 0.26 -9.17 -54.07
CA ARG A 894 -1.12 -9.59 -54.25
C ARG A 894 -1.18 -10.87 -55.10
N PRO A 895 -2.32 -11.53 -55.45
CA PRO A 895 -3.70 -11.47 -54.91
C PRO A 895 -4.41 -12.87 -54.87
N ALA A 896 -5.72 -12.76 -54.61
CA ALA A 896 -6.82 -13.58 -55.14
C ALA A 896 -7.49 -14.65 -54.24
N GLY A 897 -8.78 -14.55 -54.08
CA GLY A 897 -9.72 -15.62 -54.33
C GLY A 897 -10.92 -15.67 -53.38
N ARG A 898 -12.00 -14.95 -53.73
CA ARG A 898 -13.42 -15.29 -53.78
C ARG A 898 -13.88 -16.68 -53.28
N ARG A 899 -14.90 -16.73 -52.37
CA ARG A 899 -16.32 -17.07 -52.63
C ARG A 899 -17.09 -17.39 -51.36
N ARG A 900 -18.24 -16.72 -51.18
CA ARG A 900 -19.63 -17.21 -51.04
C ARG A 900 -19.81 -18.38 -50.02
N GLY A 901 -20.70 -18.39 -49.06
CA GLY A 901 -22.04 -17.88 -49.01
C GLY A 901 -22.86 -18.72 -48.01
N ARG A 902 -24.02 -18.19 -47.62
CA ARG A 902 -25.25 -18.78 -47.02
C ARG A 902 -25.34 -18.75 -45.50
N ARG A 903 -26.15 -17.92 -44.93
CA ARG A 903 -27.59 -17.97 -44.54
C ARG A 903 -28.02 -19.28 -43.88
N CYS A 904 -28.50 -19.17 -42.63
CA CYS A 904 -29.86 -19.48 -42.13
C CYS A 904 -29.81 -19.39 -40.60
N SER A 905 -30.54 -18.47 -39.98
CA SER A 905 -31.93 -18.52 -39.51
C SER A 905 -32.16 -19.44 -38.29
N GLY A 906 -32.68 -18.86 -37.18
CA GLY A 906 -33.49 -19.62 -36.24
C GLY A 906 -33.31 -19.18 -34.77
N SER A 907 -34.13 -18.23 -34.34
CA SER A 907 -34.58 -18.10 -32.95
C SER A 907 -35.66 -19.21 -32.66
N PRO A 908 -36.20 -19.44 -31.49
CA PRO A 908 -36.61 -18.52 -30.43
C PRO A 908 -36.49 -19.02 -28.97
N TRP A 909 -36.79 -18.12 -28.06
CA TRP A 909 -37.04 -18.25 -26.62
C TRP A 909 -38.05 -19.36 -26.22
N PRO A 910 -38.10 -19.82 -24.93
CA PRO A 910 -39.01 -19.19 -23.98
C PRO A 910 -38.57 -19.05 -22.50
N ARG A 911 -39.24 -18.08 -21.87
CA ARG A 911 -39.50 -17.80 -20.46
C ARG A 911 -39.84 -18.99 -19.57
N ARG A 912 -39.49 -18.91 -18.27
CA ARG A 912 -40.31 -19.04 -17.04
C ARG A 912 -39.37 -19.09 -15.82
N SER A 913 -39.42 -18.11 -14.87
CA SER A 913 -40.35 -18.06 -13.70
C SER A 913 -40.21 -19.24 -12.72
N ALA A 914 -39.81 -18.97 -11.53
CA ALA A 914 -40.35 -19.33 -10.20
C ALA A 914 -39.22 -19.37 -9.15
N CYS A 915 -39.17 -18.49 -8.14
CA CYS A 915 -39.75 -18.59 -6.81
C CYS A 915 -39.53 -19.93 -6.10
N TRP A 916 -38.93 -19.86 -4.91
CA TRP A 916 -39.21 -20.47 -3.59
C TRP A 916 -37.90 -20.59 -2.80
N VAL A 917 -37.64 -19.86 -1.68
CA VAL A 917 -38.17 -19.93 -0.31
C VAL A 917 -37.71 -21.17 0.45
N MET A 918 -37.08 -20.90 1.61
CA MET A 918 -36.89 -21.71 2.83
C MET A 918 -35.87 -22.87 2.74
N GLY A 919 -35.05 -23.09 3.68
CA GLY A 919 -35.00 -22.84 5.09
C GLY A 919 -34.01 -23.76 5.81
N ARG A 920 -33.45 -23.21 6.86
CA ARG A 920 -33.11 -23.86 8.15
C ARG A 920 -32.12 -25.02 8.25
N HIS A 921 -31.15 -24.72 9.13
CA HIS A 921 -30.70 -25.51 10.29
C HIS A 921 -29.51 -26.47 10.12
N TRP A 922 -28.54 -26.32 10.90
CA TRP A 922 -28.01 -26.77 12.19
C TRP A 922 -26.50 -27.01 12.17
N THR A 923 -25.85 -26.35 13.09
CA THR A 923 -24.86 -26.75 14.11
C THR A 923 -23.73 -27.73 13.71
N ARG A 924 -22.49 -27.39 13.85
CA ARG A 924 -21.63 -27.25 15.06
C ARG A 924 -20.43 -26.36 14.79
#